data_0312ecd4d704e2699bf0fe489d4da90e
#
_entry.id   0312ecd4d704e2699bf0fe489d4da90e
#
_cell.length_a   1.000
_cell.length_b   1.000
_cell.length_c   1.000
_cell.angle_alpha   90.00
_cell.angle_beta   90.00
_cell.angle_gamma   90.00
#
_symmetry.space_group_name_H-M   'P 1'
#
loop_
_entity.id
_entity.type
_entity.pdbx_description
1 polymer ?
#
loop_
_entity_poly.entity_id
_entity_poly.type
_entity_poly.pdbx_seq_one_letter_code
_entity_poly.pdbx_strand_id
1 'polypeptide(L)'
;MEKSLREKLGKQLLFFDGAMGTELQNRGLLAGELPELWNCTHEQEILDIHAGYLACGCDIILANTFGANCFKLKESGHSVSEIVQKGVEIAQKAAAMAGRGYVALDMGPTGKLLRPMGDLDFEDAYAAFAEMVQAGVKAGVQLIVIETMSDTYEMKAAVLAAKEQSTLPVIATMTFDEQGKLLTGGDIEAVVCLLEGLGVDALGMNCGLGPEQMLELLPRMRACASIPIVVNPNAGLPIVVNGKPAYALGAEEFAQQGEALVRAGASVIGGCCGAGREHMQKLVERCKDLQPLPIQQKNITAVSSYSHAVFFGGKPVIIGERLNPTGKPKLKQALRDEDMNYLYQEGIAQAEHGADILDVNVGLPGIDEPKLMEQAICGLQGILDLPLQIDTADIAAMERALRLYNGKPLLNSVSGKEESLSNVLPLVKKYGAAVIALTLDEAGIPKTAEGRFAIAEKIVLRAEKEGIARKNIIVDPLAMTISTGAENAKVTLETLKMVRERLGVQTSLGVSNISFGLPEREGINTAFFTMALQNGLSAGIINPGSEAMMRAAYAYSALMGLDEGCAGYIQRYANTQAKESAPEAQMSLHGAVLRGLTQQAETAAREELEQRAPLEVINEILVPALDEVGKGFAEKRIFLPQLLMSAEAAKAAFGAVREKLRREGGTEQKKGKIILATVKGDIHDIGKNIVKVLLENYGYDVIDLGKDVDPQAVVQAAKEQNVRLVGLSALMTTTVVNMQATIELLKKQTDCKVMVGGAVLTQDYADEIGADFYSPDAMGSVSYAERVLGGAV
;
A
#
# COMPACT_ATOMS: atom_id res chain seq x y z
N MET A 1 23.02 0.25 -34.52
CA MET A 1 22.65 -0.38 -33.22
C MET A 1 21.27 0.11 -32.87
N GLU A 2 20.36 -0.80 -32.69
CA GLU A 2 19.02 -0.43 -32.18
C GLU A 2 19.15 0.13 -30.74
N LYS A 3 18.50 1.26 -30.46
CA LYS A 3 18.54 1.87 -29.12
C LYS A 3 17.92 0.92 -28.10
N SER A 4 18.52 0.77 -26.96
CA SER A 4 17.97 -0.05 -25.87
C SER A 4 16.59 0.52 -25.45
N LEU A 5 15.72 -0.32 -24.88
CA LEU A 5 14.40 0.12 -24.40
C LEU A 5 14.51 1.31 -23.42
N ARG A 6 15.49 1.29 -22.51
CA ARG A 6 15.75 2.41 -21.59
C ARG A 6 16.04 3.73 -22.29
N GLU A 7 16.67 3.68 -23.48
CA GLU A 7 16.94 4.89 -24.27
C GLU A 7 15.71 5.43 -24.98
N LYS A 8 14.68 4.58 -25.22
CA LYS A 8 13.42 4.94 -25.87
C LYS A 8 12.37 5.44 -24.86
N LEU A 9 12.33 4.85 -23.66
CA LEU A 9 11.39 5.24 -22.60
C LEU A 9 11.40 6.75 -22.32
N GLY A 10 10.22 7.37 -22.40
CA GLY A 10 10.01 8.80 -22.20
C GLY A 10 10.53 9.72 -23.31
N LYS A 11 11.18 9.19 -24.35
CA LYS A 11 11.66 9.95 -25.53
C LYS A 11 10.85 9.63 -26.79
N GLN A 12 10.23 8.47 -26.83
CA GLN A 12 9.35 8.03 -27.89
C GLN A 12 8.08 7.50 -27.24
N LEU A 13 6.95 7.71 -27.91
CA LEU A 13 5.73 7.02 -27.51
C LEU A 13 5.88 5.53 -27.85
N LEU A 14 5.62 4.69 -26.87
CA LEU A 14 5.68 3.24 -27.03
C LEU A 14 4.28 2.65 -26.81
N PHE A 15 3.98 1.58 -27.54
CA PHE A 15 2.70 0.88 -27.48
C PHE A 15 2.88 -0.50 -26.85
N PHE A 16 2.18 -0.72 -25.72
CA PHE A 16 1.94 -2.06 -25.22
C PHE A 16 0.93 -2.81 -26.10
N ASP A 17 0.85 -4.11 -25.93
CA ASP A 17 -0.21 -4.92 -26.50
C ASP A 17 -1.56 -4.71 -25.78
N GLY A 18 -2.54 -5.52 -26.12
CA GLY A 18 -3.88 -5.49 -25.52
C GLY A 18 -4.16 -6.73 -24.66
N ALA A 19 -5.42 -6.96 -24.40
CA ALA A 19 -5.93 -7.98 -23.49
C ALA A 19 -5.65 -9.42 -23.97
N MET A 20 -4.66 -10.09 -23.38
CA MET A 20 -4.42 -11.53 -23.61
C MET A 20 -5.63 -12.36 -23.16
N GLY A 21 -6.11 -12.17 -21.95
CA GLY A 21 -7.22 -12.96 -21.39
C GLY A 21 -8.51 -12.86 -22.22
N THR A 22 -8.88 -11.67 -22.68
CA THR A 22 -10.06 -11.47 -23.54
C THR A 22 -9.89 -12.19 -24.88
N GLU A 23 -8.73 -12.12 -25.48
CA GLU A 23 -8.43 -12.82 -26.73
C GLU A 23 -8.49 -14.35 -26.59
N LEU A 24 -8.02 -14.88 -25.46
CA LEU A 24 -8.11 -16.31 -25.16
C LEU A 24 -9.54 -16.77 -24.93
N GLN A 25 -10.34 -15.99 -24.18
CA GLN A 25 -11.76 -16.28 -23.99
C GLN A 25 -12.54 -16.32 -25.33
N ASN A 26 -12.24 -15.39 -26.23
CA ASN A 26 -12.82 -15.40 -27.58
C ASN A 26 -12.43 -16.65 -28.38
N ARG A 27 -11.33 -17.30 -28.02
CA ARG A 27 -10.86 -18.56 -28.64
C ARG A 27 -11.25 -19.81 -27.86
N GLY A 28 -12.02 -19.69 -26.79
CA GLY A 28 -12.59 -20.83 -26.06
C GLY A 28 -11.96 -21.14 -24.71
N LEU A 29 -11.11 -20.27 -24.15
CA LEU A 29 -10.67 -20.41 -22.77
C LEU A 29 -11.89 -20.42 -21.84
N LEU A 30 -12.01 -21.47 -21.05
CA LEU A 30 -13.14 -21.64 -20.14
C LEU A 30 -12.92 -20.85 -18.85
N ALA A 31 -14.03 -20.48 -18.22
CA ALA A 31 -14.00 -19.85 -16.91
C ALA A 31 -13.34 -20.78 -15.87
N GLY A 32 -12.30 -20.29 -15.18
CA GLY A 32 -11.54 -21.04 -14.20
C GLY A 32 -10.32 -21.77 -14.76
N GLU A 33 -10.13 -21.82 -16.05
CA GLU A 33 -8.84 -22.27 -16.60
C GLU A 33 -7.76 -21.20 -16.40
N LEU A 34 -6.56 -21.66 -16.08
CA LEU A 34 -5.39 -20.78 -16.03
C LEU A 34 -4.92 -20.48 -17.47
N PRO A 35 -4.94 -19.20 -17.89
CA PRO A 35 -4.52 -18.80 -19.24
C PRO A 35 -3.11 -19.28 -19.61
N GLU A 36 -2.23 -19.33 -18.60
CA GLU A 36 -0.83 -19.68 -18.75
C GLU A 36 -0.62 -21.15 -19.18
N LEU A 37 -1.57 -22.04 -18.87
CA LEU A 37 -1.51 -23.44 -19.29
C LEU A 37 -1.67 -23.61 -20.79
N TRP A 38 -2.29 -22.62 -21.46
CA TRP A 38 -2.39 -22.62 -22.92
C TRP A 38 -1.03 -22.46 -23.60
N ASN A 39 -0.01 -22.00 -22.91
CA ASN A 39 1.36 -22.02 -23.42
C ASN A 39 1.81 -23.45 -23.79
N CYS A 40 1.29 -24.47 -23.10
CA CYS A 40 1.60 -25.88 -23.33
C CYS A 40 0.59 -26.57 -24.24
N THR A 41 -0.68 -26.17 -24.22
CA THR A 41 -1.79 -26.91 -24.88
C THR A 41 -2.27 -26.22 -26.14
N HIS A 42 -2.13 -24.90 -26.30
CA HIS A 42 -2.67 -24.07 -27.38
C HIS A 42 -1.61 -23.07 -27.89
N GLU A 43 -0.38 -23.56 -28.14
CA GLU A 43 0.77 -22.71 -28.53
C GLU A 43 0.44 -21.82 -29.73
N GLN A 44 -0.32 -22.34 -30.73
CA GLN A 44 -0.62 -21.61 -31.97
C GLN A 44 -1.54 -20.42 -31.68
N GLU A 45 -2.52 -20.55 -30.82
CA GLU A 45 -3.45 -19.49 -30.44
C GLU A 45 -2.72 -18.34 -29.74
N ILE A 46 -1.80 -18.66 -28.81
CA ILE A 46 -0.95 -17.66 -28.16
C ILE A 46 -0.05 -16.96 -29.18
N LEU A 47 0.58 -17.73 -30.08
CA LEU A 47 1.43 -17.19 -31.13
C LEU A 47 0.66 -16.20 -32.02
N ASP A 48 -0.57 -16.57 -32.44
CA ASP A 48 -1.42 -15.75 -33.31
C ASP A 48 -1.88 -14.45 -32.59
N ILE A 49 -2.08 -14.49 -31.25
CA ILE A 49 -2.40 -13.30 -30.47
C ILE A 49 -1.22 -12.33 -30.49
N HIS A 50 -0.03 -12.78 -30.12
CA HIS A 50 1.18 -11.96 -30.11
C HIS A 50 1.51 -11.40 -31.50
N ALA A 51 1.46 -12.25 -32.54
CA ALA A 51 1.70 -11.82 -33.90
C ALA A 51 0.67 -10.77 -34.36
N GLY A 52 -0.60 -10.92 -33.93
CA GLY A 52 -1.65 -9.96 -34.22
C GLY A 52 -1.38 -8.59 -33.59
N TYR A 53 -0.98 -8.50 -32.31
CA TYR A 53 -0.64 -7.24 -31.68
C TYR A 53 0.61 -6.58 -32.30
N LEU A 54 1.63 -7.36 -32.62
CA LEU A 54 2.81 -6.84 -33.34
C LEU A 54 2.44 -6.29 -34.73
N ALA A 55 1.52 -6.95 -35.44
CA ALA A 55 1.02 -6.47 -36.72
C ALA A 55 0.21 -5.18 -36.62
N CYS A 56 -0.47 -4.94 -35.49
CA CYS A 56 -1.12 -3.66 -35.19
C CYS A 56 -0.12 -2.52 -34.94
N GLY A 57 1.15 -2.83 -34.72
CA GLY A 57 2.21 -1.85 -34.49
C GLY A 57 2.62 -1.71 -33.01
N CYS A 58 2.17 -2.60 -32.13
CA CYS A 58 2.65 -2.62 -30.74
C CYS A 58 4.17 -2.83 -30.66
N ASP A 59 4.83 -2.16 -29.72
CA ASP A 59 6.27 -2.21 -29.51
C ASP A 59 6.68 -3.20 -28.42
N ILE A 60 5.81 -3.44 -27.45
CA ILE A 60 6.04 -4.33 -26.31
C ILE A 60 4.88 -5.33 -26.25
N ILE A 61 5.23 -6.61 -26.20
CA ILE A 61 4.26 -7.69 -25.97
C ILE A 61 4.54 -8.38 -24.65
N LEU A 62 3.49 -8.65 -23.90
CA LEU A 62 3.52 -9.34 -22.61
C LEU A 62 3.44 -10.84 -22.86
N ALA A 63 4.47 -11.62 -22.49
CA ALA A 63 4.39 -13.08 -22.57
C ALA A 63 3.20 -13.55 -21.71
N ASN A 64 2.55 -14.65 -22.11
CA ASN A 64 1.41 -15.17 -21.35
C ASN A 64 1.87 -15.84 -20.04
N THR A 65 2.31 -15.01 -19.08
CA THR A 65 2.93 -15.41 -17.81
C THR A 65 2.37 -14.69 -16.58
N PHE A 66 1.33 -13.87 -16.73
CA PHE A 66 0.70 -13.03 -15.71
C PHE A 66 0.46 -13.77 -14.37
N GLY A 67 -0.14 -14.95 -14.42
CA GLY A 67 -0.45 -15.79 -13.26
C GLY A 67 0.54 -16.93 -13.03
N ALA A 68 1.70 -16.96 -13.69
CA ALA A 68 2.63 -18.08 -13.64
C ALA A 68 3.47 -18.16 -12.35
N ASN A 69 2.88 -17.85 -11.18
CA ASN A 69 3.54 -17.97 -9.87
C ASN A 69 3.21 -19.31 -9.19
N CYS A 70 4.03 -19.71 -8.21
CA CYS A 70 3.91 -20.99 -7.52
C CYS A 70 2.57 -21.18 -6.79
N PHE A 71 1.89 -20.10 -6.38
CA PHE A 71 0.61 -20.19 -5.69
C PHE A 71 -0.53 -20.57 -6.63
N LYS A 72 -0.59 -19.93 -7.82
CA LYS A 72 -1.61 -20.21 -8.83
C LYS A 72 -1.37 -21.53 -9.56
N LEU A 73 -0.12 -21.90 -9.79
CA LEU A 73 0.25 -23.15 -10.47
C LEU A 73 0.26 -24.38 -9.55
N LYS A 74 0.00 -24.25 -8.25
CA LYS A 74 0.14 -25.30 -7.26
C LYS A 74 -0.54 -26.63 -7.64
N GLU A 75 -1.71 -26.57 -8.24
CA GLU A 75 -2.53 -27.74 -8.59
C GLU A 75 -2.48 -28.09 -10.09
N SER A 76 -1.72 -27.32 -10.90
CA SER A 76 -1.68 -27.48 -12.34
C SER A 76 -0.83 -28.68 -12.82
N GLY A 77 0.07 -29.19 -11.98
CA GLY A 77 1.05 -30.21 -12.34
C GLY A 77 2.27 -29.67 -13.11
N HIS A 78 2.34 -28.34 -13.38
CA HIS A 78 3.43 -27.69 -14.08
C HIS A 78 4.29 -26.83 -13.15
N SER A 79 5.56 -26.68 -13.46
CA SER A 79 6.46 -25.78 -12.74
C SER A 79 6.37 -24.35 -13.28
N VAL A 80 6.68 -23.36 -12.43
CA VAL A 80 6.81 -21.94 -12.82
C VAL A 80 7.79 -21.81 -14.00
N SER A 81 8.95 -22.45 -13.88
CA SER A 81 9.98 -22.38 -14.92
C SER A 81 9.52 -22.90 -16.26
N GLU A 82 8.75 -24.01 -16.30
CA GLU A 82 8.21 -24.58 -17.54
C GLU A 82 7.22 -23.62 -18.21
N ILE A 83 6.25 -23.12 -17.46
CA ILE A 83 5.19 -22.24 -17.98
C ILE A 83 5.77 -20.90 -18.45
N VAL A 84 6.66 -20.29 -17.67
CA VAL A 84 7.32 -19.03 -18.03
C VAL A 84 8.18 -19.21 -19.27
N GLN A 85 8.99 -20.26 -19.33
CA GLN A 85 9.85 -20.52 -20.48
C GLN A 85 9.01 -20.69 -21.76
N LYS A 86 7.94 -21.49 -21.71
CA LYS A 86 7.05 -21.71 -22.85
C LYS A 86 6.38 -20.41 -23.31
N GLY A 87 5.81 -19.61 -22.40
CA GLY A 87 5.18 -18.34 -22.74
C GLY A 87 6.15 -17.37 -23.41
N VAL A 88 7.37 -17.27 -22.88
CA VAL A 88 8.43 -16.41 -23.45
C VAL A 88 8.89 -16.92 -24.83
N GLU A 89 9.09 -18.24 -25.00
CA GLU A 89 9.47 -18.83 -26.28
C GLU A 89 8.45 -18.51 -27.40
N ILE A 90 7.14 -18.58 -27.07
CA ILE A 90 6.07 -18.27 -28.03
C ILE A 90 6.10 -16.78 -28.39
N ALA A 91 6.21 -15.90 -27.40
CA ALA A 91 6.29 -14.46 -27.64
C ALA A 91 7.53 -14.08 -28.47
N GLN A 92 8.68 -14.71 -28.21
CA GLN A 92 9.90 -14.52 -28.99
C GLN A 92 9.74 -15.01 -30.46
N LYS A 93 9.05 -16.12 -30.69
CA LYS A 93 8.71 -16.59 -32.06
C LYS A 93 7.89 -15.54 -32.81
N ALA A 94 6.86 -14.96 -32.14
CA ALA A 94 6.04 -13.91 -32.75
C ALA A 94 6.88 -12.66 -33.07
N ALA A 95 7.74 -12.21 -32.13
CA ALA A 95 8.62 -11.06 -32.34
C ALA A 95 9.62 -11.30 -33.49
N ALA A 96 10.19 -12.52 -33.60
CA ALA A 96 11.10 -12.90 -34.66
C ALA A 96 10.39 -12.93 -36.04
N MET A 97 9.16 -13.44 -36.10
CA MET A 97 8.33 -13.43 -37.32
C MET A 97 7.98 -12.01 -37.78
N ALA A 98 7.68 -11.12 -36.82
CA ALA A 98 7.36 -9.72 -37.10
C ALA A 98 8.62 -8.87 -37.40
N GLY A 99 9.82 -9.34 -37.05
CA GLY A 99 11.07 -8.60 -37.14
C GLY A 99 11.13 -7.37 -36.21
N ARG A 100 10.26 -7.30 -35.19
CA ARG A 100 10.10 -6.19 -34.23
C ARG A 100 9.48 -6.66 -32.92
N GLY A 101 9.53 -5.80 -31.91
CA GLY A 101 8.85 -5.97 -30.60
C GLY A 101 9.81 -6.38 -29.50
N TYR A 102 9.55 -5.86 -28.32
CA TYR A 102 10.19 -6.26 -27.07
C TYR A 102 9.32 -7.29 -26.37
N VAL A 103 9.91 -8.37 -25.90
CA VAL A 103 9.21 -9.41 -25.15
C VAL A 103 9.42 -9.18 -23.66
N ALA A 104 8.33 -8.97 -22.94
CA ALA A 104 8.31 -8.75 -21.50
C ALA A 104 7.95 -10.04 -20.76
N LEU A 105 8.60 -10.26 -19.62
CA LEU A 105 8.04 -11.10 -18.57
C LEU A 105 6.87 -10.35 -17.95
N ASP A 106 5.68 -10.93 -18.01
CA ASP A 106 4.49 -10.39 -17.39
C ASP A 106 4.27 -11.01 -16.02
N MET A 107 4.14 -10.18 -14.99
CA MET A 107 4.00 -10.59 -13.58
C MET A 107 2.78 -9.89 -12.97
N GLY A 108 1.72 -10.66 -12.74
CA GLY A 108 0.54 -10.21 -11.99
C GLY A 108 0.61 -10.59 -10.51
N PRO A 109 -0.41 -10.20 -9.72
CA PRO A 109 -0.47 -10.46 -8.29
C PRO A 109 -0.54 -11.97 -7.97
N THR A 110 -0.06 -12.34 -6.77
CA THR A 110 -0.12 -13.71 -6.27
C THR A 110 -1.56 -14.21 -6.04
N GLY A 111 -2.50 -13.27 -5.89
CA GLY A 111 -3.87 -13.56 -5.50
C GLY A 111 -4.05 -13.75 -3.99
N LYS A 112 -3.06 -13.38 -3.21
CA LYS A 112 -3.07 -13.41 -1.74
C LYS A 112 -2.73 -12.03 -1.17
N LEU A 113 -3.22 -11.74 0.04
CA LEU A 113 -2.79 -10.59 0.81
C LEU A 113 -1.60 -10.93 1.70
N LEU A 114 -0.66 -9.99 1.79
CA LEU A 114 0.46 -10.09 2.70
C LEU A 114 0.04 -9.75 4.13
N ARG A 115 0.76 -10.28 5.13
CA ARG A 115 0.56 -9.90 6.54
C ARG A 115 0.79 -8.40 6.73
N PRO A 116 0.01 -7.74 7.62
CA PRO A 116 -0.98 -8.32 8.54
C PRO A 116 -2.38 -8.52 7.92
N MET A 117 -2.62 -8.11 6.68
CA MET A 117 -3.94 -8.16 6.03
C MET A 117 -4.33 -9.56 5.55
N GLY A 118 -3.38 -10.44 5.32
CA GLY A 118 -3.60 -11.82 4.89
C GLY A 118 -2.66 -12.79 5.60
N ASP A 119 -2.45 -13.95 4.99
CA ASP A 119 -1.63 -15.04 5.51
C ASP A 119 -0.24 -15.17 4.87
N LEU A 120 0.02 -14.42 3.79
CA LEU A 120 1.28 -14.51 3.05
C LEU A 120 2.38 -13.68 3.70
N ASP A 121 3.53 -14.29 3.96
CA ASP A 121 4.72 -13.58 4.42
C ASP A 121 5.39 -12.83 3.25
N PHE A 122 6.04 -11.70 3.57
CA PHE A 122 6.75 -10.89 2.57
C PHE A 122 7.82 -11.69 1.82
N GLU A 123 8.59 -12.52 2.54
CA GLU A 123 9.66 -13.32 1.94
C GLU A 123 9.10 -14.45 1.04
N ASP A 124 7.93 -14.99 1.34
CA ASP A 124 7.28 -15.99 0.49
C ASP A 124 6.76 -15.34 -0.81
N ALA A 125 6.21 -14.14 -0.72
CA ALA A 125 5.82 -13.36 -1.89
C ALA A 125 7.05 -13.00 -2.74
N TYR A 126 8.12 -12.51 -2.12
CA TYR A 126 9.39 -12.24 -2.79
C TYR A 126 9.94 -13.47 -3.50
N ALA A 127 9.96 -14.63 -2.82
CA ALA A 127 10.47 -15.88 -3.40
C ALA A 127 9.66 -16.32 -4.62
N ALA A 128 8.33 -16.20 -4.58
CA ALA A 128 7.47 -16.52 -5.71
C ALA A 128 7.75 -15.64 -6.93
N PHE A 129 7.93 -14.32 -6.74
CA PHE A 129 8.29 -13.42 -7.82
C PHE A 129 9.73 -13.64 -8.30
N ALA A 130 10.68 -13.91 -7.39
CA ALA A 130 12.07 -14.19 -7.76
C ALA A 130 12.17 -15.45 -8.65
N GLU A 131 11.39 -16.48 -8.39
CA GLU A 131 11.30 -17.69 -9.24
C GLU A 131 10.84 -17.35 -10.65
N MET A 132 9.78 -16.51 -10.79
CA MET A 132 9.31 -16.05 -12.10
C MET A 132 10.38 -15.24 -12.84
N VAL A 133 11.04 -14.30 -12.14
CA VAL A 133 12.11 -13.46 -12.73
C VAL A 133 13.26 -14.31 -13.20
N GLN A 134 13.74 -15.23 -12.40
CA GLN A 134 14.83 -16.14 -12.77
C GLN A 134 14.48 -16.98 -14.01
N ALA A 135 13.25 -17.49 -14.07
CA ALA A 135 12.75 -18.23 -15.23
C ALA A 135 12.68 -17.35 -16.49
N GLY A 136 12.14 -16.13 -16.38
CA GLY A 136 12.02 -15.18 -17.48
C GLY A 136 13.38 -14.71 -18.02
N VAL A 137 14.31 -14.37 -17.12
CA VAL A 137 15.70 -14.01 -17.49
C VAL A 137 16.39 -15.15 -18.21
N LYS A 138 16.26 -16.36 -17.71
CA LYS A 138 16.82 -17.57 -18.36
C LYS A 138 16.20 -17.81 -19.74
N ALA A 139 14.91 -17.51 -19.91
CA ALA A 139 14.22 -17.62 -21.20
C ALA A 139 14.58 -16.47 -22.16
N GLY A 140 15.24 -15.40 -21.68
CA GLY A 140 15.76 -14.32 -22.52
C GLY A 140 14.78 -13.18 -22.76
N VAL A 141 13.93 -12.85 -21.78
CA VAL A 141 13.08 -11.65 -21.85
C VAL A 141 13.91 -10.37 -21.89
N GLN A 142 13.38 -9.30 -22.43
CA GLN A 142 14.09 -8.04 -22.61
C GLN A 142 13.71 -6.99 -21.57
N LEU A 143 12.60 -7.17 -20.87
CA LEU A 143 12.13 -6.33 -19.76
C LEU A 143 11.21 -7.15 -18.85
N ILE A 144 10.93 -6.60 -17.68
CA ILE A 144 9.98 -7.13 -16.70
C ILE A 144 8.86 -6.12 -16.56
N VAL A 145 7.62 -6.59 -16.67
CA VAL A 145 6.41 -5.81 -16.40
C VAL A 145 5.72 -6.43 -15.19
N ILE A 146 5.48 -5.61 -14.18
CA ILE A 146 4.72 -5.96 -12.98
C ILE A 146 3.44 -5.15 -13.06
N GLU A 147 2.30 -5.83 -13.25
CA GLU A 147 1.06 -5.13 -13.52
C GLU A 147 -0.12 -5.60 -12.67
N THR A 148 -1.17 -4.76 -12.65
CA THR A 148 -2.45 -5.07 -12.01
C THR A 148 -2.31 -5.29 -10.48
N MET A 149 -1.28 -4.70 -9.88
CA MET A 149 -1.10 -4.78 -8.42
C MET A 149 -2.05 -3.83 -7.71
N SER A 150 -2.64 -4.28 -6.62
CA SER A 150 -3.59 -3.53 -5.79
C SER A 150 -3.07 -3.27 -4.36
N ASP A 151 -1.84 -3.74 -4.07
CA ASP A 151 -1.17 -3.61 -2.78
C ASP A 151 0.28 -3.15 -2.98
N THR A 152 0.65 -2.05 -2.31
CA THR A 152 2.02 -1.50 -2.34
C THR A 152 3.04 -2.45 -1.75
N TYR A 153 2.64 -3.30 -0.80
CA TYR A 153 3.56 -4.23 -0.14
C TYR A 153 3.90 -5.41 -1.06
N GLU A 154 2.90 -5.97 -1.74
CA GLU A 154 3.10 -6.99 -2.77
C GLU A 154 3.92 -6.44 -3.95
N MET A 155 3.58 -5.22 -4.42
CA MET A 155 4.35 -4.53 -5.46
C MET A 155 5.81 -4.37 -5.07
N LYS A 156 6.11 -3.99 -3.83
CA LYS A 156 7.50 -3.87 -3.34
C LYS A 156 8.23 -5.21 -3.39
N ALA A 157 7.60 -6.30 -2.98
CA ALA A 157 8.20 -7.63 -3.05
C ALA A 157 8.55 -8.01 -4.49
N ALA A 158 7.63 -7.75 -5.44
CA ALA A 158 7.84 -8.03 -6.87
C ALA A 158 8.96 -7.16 -7.48
N VAL A 159 8.99 -5.84 -7.17
CA VAL A 159 10.04 -4.94 -7.66
C VAL A 159 11.41 -5.31 -7.09
N LEU A 160 11.50 -5.63 -5.79
CA LEU A 160 12.76 -6.08 -5.19
C LEU A 160 13.22 -7.39 -5.83
N ALA A 161 12.33 -8.36 -6.07
CA ALA A 161 12.66 -9.59 -6.78
C ALA A 161 13.19 -9.29 -8.19
N ALA A 162 12.53 -8.42 -8.94
CA ALA A 162 12.97 -8.02 -10.28
C ALA A 162 14.37 -7.38 -10.27
N LYS A 163 14.62 -6.46 -9.32
CA LYS A 163 15.88 -5.69 -9.23
C LYS A 163 17.04 -6.49 -8.65
N GLU A 164 16.78 -7.44 -7.73
CA GLU A 164 17.81 -8.28 -7.13
C GLU A 164 18.20 -9.46 -8.04
N GLN A 165 17.27 -9.97 -8.84
CA GLN A 165 17.50 -11.11 -9.72
C GLN A 165 17.86 -10.73 -11.17
N SER A 166 17.74 -9.45 -11.55
CA SER A 166 18.06 -9.00 -12.90
C SER A 166 18.55 -7.54 -12.97
N THR A 167 19.12 -7.19 -14.15
CA THR A 167 19.44 -5.80 -14.51
C THR A 167 18.54 -5.27 -15.62
N LEU A 168 17.48 -6.01 -15.97
CA LEU A 168 16.53 -5.65 -17.01
C LEU A 168 15.74 -4.40 -16.63
N PRO A 169 15.19 -3.67 -17.61
CA PRO A 169 14.22 -2.62 -17.36
C PRO A 169 13.00 -3.20 -16.62
N VAL A 170 12.49 -2.45 -15.62
CA VAL A 170 11.31 -2.79 -14.83
C VAL A 170 10.26 -1.73 -15.04
N ILE A 171 9.09 -2.13 -15.49
CA ILE A 171 7.89 -1.31 -15.58
C ILE A 171 6.90 -1.81 -14.53
N ALA A 172 6.31 -0.90 -13.76
CA ALA A 172 5.41 -1.26 -12.67
C ALA A 172 4.11 -0.46 -12.75
N THR A 173 2.96 -1.14 -12.79
CA THR A 173 1.63 -0.50 -12.84
C THR A 173 0.71 -1.02 -11.75
N MET A 174 -0.11 -0.11 -11.22
CA MET A 174 -1.07 -0.38 -10.14
C MET A 174 -2.50 -0.21 -10.65
N THR A 175 -3.44 -0.85 -9.98
CA THR A 175 -4.87 -0.72 -10.25
C THR A 175 -5.52 0.17 -9.19
N PHE A 176 -6.07 1.30 -9.64
CA PHE A 176 -6.73 2.29 -8.80
C PHE A 176 -8.25 2.25 -8.97
N ASP A 177 -8.96 2.74 -7.97
CA ASP A 177 -10.37 3.12 -8.09
C ASP A 177 -10.51 4.53 -8.73
N GLU A 178 -11.74 4.97 -8.99
CA GLU A 178 -12.03 6.29 -9.58
C GLU A 178 -11.52 7.47 -8.72
N GLN A 179 -11.24 7.26 -7.45
CA GLN A 179 -10.70 8.27 -6.54
C GLN A 179 -9.16 8.26 -6.49
N GLY A 180 -8.53 7.34 -7.22
CA GLY A 180 -7.09 7.16 -7.22
C GLY A 180 -6.57 6.48 -5.96
N LYS A 181 -7.36 5.53 -5.40
CA LYS A 181 -6.97 4.71 -4.27
C LYS A 181 -6.82 3.25 -4.67
N LEU A 182 -5.83 2.58 -4.10
CA LEU A 182 -5.66 1.13 -4.19
C LEU A 182 -6.66 0.42 -3.27
N LEU A 183 -6.87 -0.87 -3.48
CA LEU A 183 -7.66 -1.73 -2.59
C LEU A 183 -7.19 -1.63 -1.13
N THR A 184 -5.89 -1.52 -0.91
CA THR A 184 -5.27 -1.40 0.43
C THR A 184 -5.22 0.04 0.94
N GLY A 185 -5.77 1.02 0.22
CA GLY A 185 -5.89 2.41 0.63
C GLY A 185 -4.79 3.35 0.13
N GLY A 186 -3.76 2.83 -0.53
CA GLY A 186 -2.66 3.63 -1.07
C GLY A 186 -3.11 4.64 -2.11
N ASP A 187 -2.64 5.89 -2.02
CA ASP A 187 -2.91 6.91 -3.03
C ASP A 187 -1.82 6.96 -4.13
N ILE A 188 -2.13 7.70 -5.17
CA ILE A 188 -1.22 7.87 -6.32
C ILE A 188 0.13 8.42 -5.87
N GLU A 189 0.13 9.36 -4.96
CA GLU A 189 1.34 10.03 -4.47
C GLU A 189 2.24 9.06 -3.69
N ALA A 190 1.67 8.20 -2.86
CA ALA A 190 2.41 7.14 -2.16
C ALA A 190 2.99 6.10 -3.11
N VAL A 191 2.21 5.69 -4.12
CA VAL A 191 2.66 4.77 -5.17
C VAL A 191 3.83 5.35 -5.95
N VAL A 192 3.72 6.60 -6.41
CA VAL A 192 4.83 7.26 -7.14
C VAL A 192 6.07 7.36 -6.25
N CYS A 193 5.92 7.75 -4.97
CA CYS A 193 7.05 7.81 -4.03
C CYS A 193 7.74 6.45 -3.88
N LEU A 194 6.98 5.38 -3.71
CA LEU A 194 7.50 4.02 -3.56
C LEU A 194 8.23 3.57 -4.82
N LEU A 195 7.57 3.63 -5.98
CA LEU A 195 8.09 3.08 -7.23
C LEU A 195 9.31 3.84 -7.76
N GLU A 196 9.29 5.19 -7.71
CA GLU A 196 10.48 5.98 -8.02
C GLU A 196 11.63 5.70 -7.05
N GLY A 197 11.31 5.57 -5.75
CA GLY A 197 12.31 5.21 -4.74
C GLY A 197 12.98 3.89 -5.09
N LEU A 198 12.23 2.84 -5.37
CA LEU A 198 12.72 1.52 -5.76
C LEU A 198 13.45 1.52 -7.13
N GLY A 199 13.36 2.62 -7.89
CA GLY A 199 14.10 2.81 -9.13
C GLY A 199 13.57 1.97 -10.29
N VAL A 200 12.24 1.87 -10.45
CA VAL A 200 11.65 1.31 -11.67
C VAL A 200 11.91 2.24 -12.87
N ASP A 201 11.93 1.69 -14.08
CA ASP A 201 12.23 2.46 -15.29
C ASP A 201 11.00 3.22 -15.83
N ALA A 202 9.79 2.76 -15.51
CA ALA A 202 8.53 3.45 -15.75
C ALA A 202 7.50 2.98 -14.71
N LEU A 203 6.55 3.85 -14.38
CA LEU A 203 5.45 3.55 -13.46
C LEU A 203 4.10 3.93 -14.10
N GLY A 204 3.01 3.42 -13.55
CA GLY A 204 1.72 3.81 -14.11
C GLY A 204 0.51 3.12 -13.51
N MET A 205 -0.54 3.07 -14.33
CA MET A 205 -1.82 2.47 -13.96
C MET A 205 -2.34 1.58 -15.09
N ASN A 206 -2.96 0.47 -14.73
CA ASN A 206 -3.62 -0.43 -15.67
C ASN A 206 -4.85 -1.08 -15.03
N CYS A 207 -5.74 -1.58 -15.87
CA CYS A 207 -6.96 -2.31 -15.47
C CYS A 207 -7.89 -1.49 -14.54
N GLY A 208 -9.02 -2.08 -14.13
CA GLY A 208 -10.00 -1.48 -13.23
C GLY A 208 -10.86 -0.38 -13.87
N LEU A 209 -10.24 0.57 -14.55
CA LEU A 209 -10.84 1.78 -15.09
C LEU A 209 -10.76 1.84 -16.63
N GLY A 210 -11.64 2.62 -17.23
CA GLY A 210 -11.58 3.00 -18.65
C GLY A 210 -10.67 4.21 -18.87
N PRO A 211 -10.44 4.60 -20.14
CA PRO A 211 -9.56 5.71 -20.47
C PRO A 211 -10.03 7.06 -19.91
N GLU A 212 -11.34 7.29 -19.83
CA GLU A 212 -11.93 8.52 -19.30
C GLU A 212 -11.58 8.73 -17.83
N GLN A 213 -11.82 7.71 -16.99
CA GLN A 213 -11.49 7.78 -15.56
C GLN A 213 -9.98 7.90 -15.33
N MET A 214 -9.18 7.16 -16.10
CA MET A 214 -7.71 7.26 -15.98
C MET A 214 -7.18 8.65 -16.40
N LEU A 215 -7.88 9.35 -17.30
CA LEU A 215 -7.53 10.70 -17.70
C LEU A 215 -7.67 11.71 -16.54
N GLU A 216 -8.60 11.49 -15.63
CA GLU A 216 -8.77 12.33 -14.43
C GLU A 216 -7.65 12.09 -13.40
N LEU A 217 -7.12 10.87 -13.32
CA LEU A 217 -6.07 10.50 -12.36
C LEU A 217 -4.65 10.86 -12.85
N LEU A 218 -4.42 10.82 -14.16
CA LEU A 218 -3.10 11.01 -14.76
C LEU A 218 -2.41 12.33 -14.38
N PRO A 219 -3.10 13.49 -14.28
CA PRO A 219 -2.48 14.74 -13.84
C PRO A 219 -1.86 14.66 -12.43
N ARG A 220 -2.51 13.96 -11.48
CA ARG A 220 -1.97 13.75 -10.12
C ARG A 220 -0.69 12.95 -10.17
N MET A 221 -0.68 11.83 -10.91
CA MET A 221 0.52 11.01 -11.07
C MET A 221 1.65 11.82 -11.72
N ARG A 222 1.34 12.57 -12.77
CA ARG A 222 2.31 13.42 -13.47
C ARG A 222 2.85 14.56 -12.59
N ALA A 223 2.07 15.08 -11.66
CA ALA A 223 2.53 16.15 -10.75
C ALA A 223 3.69 15.67 -9.85
N CYS A 224 3.74 14.39 -9.51
CA CYS A 224 4.74 13.78 -8.62
C CYS A 224 5.84 13.04 -9.38
N ALA A 225 5.52 12.37 -10.49
CA ALA A 225 6.43 11.50 -11.22
C ALA A 225 7.55 12.24 -11.98
N SER A 226 8.78 11.71 -11.88
CA SER A 226 9.97 12.16 -12.63
C SER A 226 10.49 11.11 -13.62
N ILE A 227 9.70 10.05 -13.88
CA ILE A 227 10.00 8.96 -14.82
C ILE A 227 8.80 8.75 -15.76
N PRO A 228 8.95 7.98 -16.86
CA PRO A 228 7.88 7.71 -17.82
C PRO A 228 6.64 7.14 -17.18
N ILE A 229 5.46 7.57 -17.64
CA ILE A 229 4.17 7.08 -17.14
C ILE A 229 3.55 6.14 -18.18
N VAL A 230 3.07 4.98 -17.69
CA VAL A 230 2.38 3.93 -18.43
C VAL A 230 0.88 3.97 -18.13
N VAL A 231 0.03 3.88 -19.15
CA VAL A 231 -1.43 3.84 -18.96
C VAL A 231 -2.01 2.77 -19.89
N ASN A 232 -2.56 1.70 -19.28
CA ASN A 232 -3.21 0.61 -20.02
C ASN A 232 -4.66 0.44 -19.51
N PRO A 233 -5.62 1.22 -20.07
CA PRO A 233 -7.01 1.17 -19.63
C PRO A 233 -7.75 -0.06 -20.17
N ASN A 234 -8.86 -0.39 -19.52
CA ASN A 234 -9.85 -1.31 -20.05
C ASN A 234 -10.60 -0.66 -21.23
N ALA A 235 -11.22 -1.45 -22.09
CA ALA A 235 -12.12 -0.94 -23.14
C ALA A 235 -13.47 -0.45 -22.54
N GLY A 236 -13.39 0.48 -21.59
CA GLY A 236 -14.49 0.95 -20.75
C GLY A 236 -14.69 0.09 -19.49
N LEU A 237 -15.72 0.38 -18.72
CA LEU A 237 -16.09 -0.43 -17.56
C LEU A 237 -16.74 -1.75 -18.03
N PRO A 238 -16.55 -2.86 -17.31
CA PRO A 238 -17.17 -4.14 -17.67
C PRO A 238 -18.69 -4.05 -17.55
N ILE A 239 -19.37 -4.52 -18.58
CA ILE A 239 -20.82 -4.72 -18.63
C ILE A 239 -21.11 -6.19 -18.90
N VAL A 240 -22.30 -6.66 -18.60
CA VAL A 240 -22.68 -8.03 -18.91
C VAL A 240 -23.65 -8.05 -20.09
N VAL A 241 -23.30 -8.79 -21.12
CA VAL A 241 -24.14 -8.99 -22.30
C VAL A 241 -24.34 -10.50 -22.50
N ASN A 242 -25.57 -10.96 -22.43
CA ASN A 242 -25.93 -12.40 -22.55
C ASN A 242 -25.18 -13.30 -21.56
N GLY A 243 -25.00 -12.84 -20.29
CA GLY A 243 -24.33 -13.61 -19.25
C GLY A 243 -22.81 -13.71 -19.43
N LYS A 244 -22.21 -12.91 -20.30
CA LYS A 244 -20.76 -12.84 -20.51
C LYS A 244 -20.25 -11.42 -20.26
N PRO A 245 -19.07 -11.28 -19.65
CA PRO A 245 -18.45 -9.96 -19.52
C PRO A 245 -18.19 -9.40 -20.92
N ALA A 246 -18.59 -8.17 -21.15
CA ALA A 246 -18.34 -7.41 -22.36
C ALA A 246 -17.86 -6.01 -21.96
N TYR A 247 -17.22 -5.35 -22.90
CA TYR A 247 -16.74 -3.99 -22.72
C TYR A 247 -17.40 -3.11 -23.75
N ALA A 248 -18.00 -2.02 -23.31
CA ALA A 248 -18.87 -1.22 -24.18
C ALA A 248 -18.12 -0.26 -25.09
N LEU A 249 -16.87 0.06 -24.79
CA LEU A 249 -16.12 1.06 -25.53
C LEU A 249 -15.59 0.48 -26.85
N GLY A 250 -16.07 1.00 -27.99
CA GLY A 250 -15.63 0.59 -29.30
C GLY A 250 -14.19 1.06 -29.63
N ALA A 251 -13.56 0.41 -30.60
CA ALA A 251 -12.16 0.65 -30.95
C ALA A 251 -11.84 2.11 -31.35
N GLU A 252 -12.75 2.78 -32.07
CA GLU A 252 -12.54 4.16 -32.49
C GLU A 252 -12.60 5.14 -31.30
N GLU A 253 -13.56 4.96 -30.42
CA GLU A 253 -13.71 5.77 -29.22
C GLU A 253 -12.58 5.52 -28.22
N PHE A 254 -12.18 4.27 -28.05
CA PHE A 254 -11.01 3.89 -27.26
C PHE A 254 -9.74 4.60 -27.76
N ALA A 255 -9.52 4.59 -29.08
CA ALA A 255 -8.38 5.28 -29.69
C ALA A 255 -8.42 6.81 -29.49
N GLN A 256 -9.61 7.41 -29.57
CA GLN A 256 -9.79 8.84 -29.34
C GLN A 256 -9.47 9.22 -27.88
N GLN A 257 -9.98 8.46 -26.93
CA GLN A 257 -9.69 8.68 -25.50
C GLN A 257 -8.21 8.34 -25.18
N GLY A 258 -7.64 7.33 -25.84
CA GLY A 258 -6.22 7.00 -25.74
C GLY A 258 -5.31 8.13 -26.23
N GLU A 259 -5.68 8.84 -27.31
CA GLU A 259 -4.98 10.05 -27.73
C GLU A 259 -4.99 11.14 -26.64
N ALA A 260 -6.12 11.32 -25.96
CA ALA A 260 -6.20 12.28 -24.85
C ALA A 260 -5.25 11.91 -23.69
N LEU A 261 -5.12 10.62 -23.36
CA LEU A 261 -4.16 10.12 -22.37
C LEU A 261 -2.70 10.43 -22.76
N VAL A 262 -2.34 10.21 -24.03
CA VAL A 262 -0.99 10.55 -24.54
C VAL A 262 -0.74 12.06 -24.42
N ARG A 263 -1.70 12.89 -24.83
CA ARG A 263 -1.61 14.36 -24.72
C ARG A 263 -1.57 14.83 -23.27
N ALA A 264 -2.17 14.09 -22.33
CA ALA A 264 -2.11 14.38 -20.89
C ALA A 264 -0.79 13.94 -20.22
N GLY A 265 0.02 13.08 -20.89
CA GLY A 265 1.36 12.74 -20.42
C GLY A 265 1.68 11.25 -20.32
N ALA A 266 0.85 10.34 -20.82
CA ALA A 266 1.24 8.94 -20.98
C ALA A 266 2.40 8.84 -21.98
N SER A 267 3.48 8.19 -21.56
CA SER A 267 4.68 7.95 -22.38
C SER A 267 4.68 6.56 -23.01
N VAL A 268 3.94 5.64 -22.39
CA VAL A 268 3.67 4.30 -22.87
C VAL A 268 2.17 4.07 -22.74
N ILE A 269 1.52 3.56 -23.77
CA ILE A 269 0.08 3.32 -23.77
C ILE A 269 -0.23 1.97 -24.42
N GLY A 270 -1.22 1.30 -23.89
CA GLY A 270 -1.72 0.04 -24.42
C GLY A 270 -3.17 -0.17 -24.06
N GLY A 271 -3.57 -1.41 -23.93
CA GLY A 271 -4.91 -1.80 -23.50
C GLY A 271 -4.86 -2.90 -22.45
N CYS A 272 -5.86 -2.92 -21.58
CA CYS A 272 -6.11 -4.02 -20.67
C CYS A 272 -7.44 -4.70 -21.03
N CYS A 273 -8.19 -5.21 -20.08
CA CYS A 273 -9.40 -5.99 -20.31
C CYS A 273 -10.32 -5.39 -21.38
N GLY A 274 -10.78 -6.21 -22.31
CA GLY A 274 -11.65 -5.81 -23.44
C GLY A 274 -10.94 -5.15 -24.63
N ALA A 275 -9.71 -4.65 -24.47
CA ALA A 275 -8.97 -3.98 -25.54
C ALA A 275 -8.26 -5.00 -26.43
N GLY A 276 -8.96 -5.56 -27.42
CA GLY A 276 -8.41 -6.51 -28.37
C GLY A 276 -7.68 -5.86 -29.55
N ARG A 277 -7.37 -6.66 -30.57
CA ARG A 277 -6.56 -6.24 -31.74
C ARG A 277 -7.08 -4.99 -32.42
N GLU A 278 -8.39 -4.88 -32.64
CA GLU A 278 -9.01 -3.74 -33.34
C GLU A 278 -8.78 -2.44 -32.54
N HIS A 279 -8.93 -2.50 -31.22
CA HIS A 279 -8.65 -1.37 -30.34
C HIS A 279 -7.18 -0.91 -30.44
N MET A 280 -6.25 -1.86 -30.38
CA MET A 280 -4.83 -1.56 -30.47
C MET A 280 -4.44 -1.03 -31.85
N GLN A 281 -5.01 -1.58 -32.92
CA GLN A 281 -4.78 -1.07 -34.28
C GLN A 281 -5.21 0.39 -34.39
N LYS A 282 -6.42 0.74 -33.97
CA LYS A 282 -6.94 2.10 -34.02
C LYS A 282 -6.14 3.06 -33.13
N LEU A 283 -5.76 2.62 -31.95
CA LEU A 283 -4.93 3.39 -31.03
C LEU A 283 -3.57 3.72 -31.65
N VAL A 284 -2.88 2.73 -32.21
CA VAL A 284 -1.58 2.92 -32.86
C VAL A 284 -1.72 3.81 -34.11
N GLU A 285 -2.70 3.55 -34.98
CA GLU A 285 -2.96 4.38 -36.17
C GLU A 285 -3.11 5.87 -35.81
N ARG A 286 -3.82 6.14 -34.72
CA ARG A 286 -4.15 7.49 -34.27
C ARG A 286 -2.98 8.19 -33.56
N CYS A 287 -2.17 7.45 -32.80
CA CYS A 287 -1.18 8.01 -31.89
C CYS A 287 0.28 7.89 -32.37
N LYS A 288 0.61 7.08 -33.39
CA LYS A 288 1.99 6.77 -33.81
C LYS A 288 2.86 7.97 -34.16
N ASP A 289 2.25 9.09 -34.58
CA ASP A 289 2.96 10.31 -34.96
C ASP A 289 3.04 11.31 -33.79
N LEU A 290 2.47 10.98 -32.62
CA LEU A 290 2.55 11.80 -31.41
C LEU A 290 3.90 11.61 -30.73
N GLN A 291 4.35 12.65 -30.04
CA GLN A 291 5.51 12.58 -29.17
C GLN A 291 5.06 12.65 -27.71
N PRO A 292 5.65 11.85 -26.81
CA PRO A 292 5.34 11.94 -25.39
C PRO A 292 5.76 13.31 -24.85
N LEU A 293 5.05 13.78 -23.85
CA LEU A 293 5.45 15.02 -23.17
C LEU A 293 6.82 14.84 -22.50
N PRO A 294 7.69 15.87 -22.53
CA PRO A 294 8.99 15.80 -21.85
C PRO A 294 8.82 15.47 -20.36
N ILE A 295 9.63 14.54 -19.88
CA ILE A 295 9.68 14.19 -18.47
C ILE A 295 10.32 15.35 -17.70
N GLN A 296 9.59 15.87 -16.74
CA GLN A 296 10.08 16.94 -15.87
C GLN A 296 10.68 16.31 -14.61
N GLN A 297 11.96 16.54 -14.37
CA GLN A 297 12.57 16.16 -13.10
C GLN A 297 11.98 16.99 -11.98
N LYS A 298 11.35 16.30 -11.01
CA LYS A 298 10.75 16.92 -9.83
C LYS A 298 11.75 16.86 -8.68
N ASN A 299 12.13 18.02 -8.16
CA ASN A 299 12.95 18.10 -6.96
C ASN A 299 12.07 18.07 -5.70
N ILE A 300 11.24 17.03 -5.60
CA ILE A 300 10.29 16.82 -4.50
C ILE A 300 10.87 15.78 -3.55
N THR A 301 11.18 16.20 -2.32
CA THR A 301 11.54 15.30 -1.24
C THR A 301 10.25 14.80 -0.61
N ALA A 302 10.09 13.49 -0.58
CA ALA A 302 8.91 12.85 0.04
C ALA A 302 9.26 11.47 0.58
N VAL A 303 8.51 11.07 1.61
CA VAL A 303 8.44 9.72 2.14
C VAL A 303 6.98 9.27 2.12
N SER A 304 6.72 7.96 2.21
CA SER A 304 5.34 7.49 2.23
C SER A 304 5.16 6.33 3.19
N SER A 305 3.97 6.21 3.74
CA SER A 305 3.43 4.95 4.26
C SER A 305 2.86 4.12 3.12
N TYR A 306 2.12 3.08 3.45
CA TYR A 306 1.33 2.30 2.50
C TYR A 306 0.15 3.10 1.92
N SER A 307 -0.32 4.15 2.60
CA SER A 307 -1.56 4.86 2.29
C SER A 307 -1.35 6.25 1.68
N HIS A 308 -0.39 7.04 2.18
CA HIS A 308 -0.17 8.41 1.73
C HIS A 308 1.29 8.83 1.78
N ALA A 309 1.61 9.93 1.09
CA ALA A 309 2.93 10.54 1.05
C ALA A 309 3.00 11.81 1.92
N VAL A 310 4.14 12.02 2.58
CA VAL A 310 4.50 13.24 3.30
C VAL A 310 5.58 13.99 2.52
N PHE A 311 5.29 15.24 2.15
CA PHE A 311 6.15 16.08 1.33
C PHE A 311 6.89 17.10 2.20
N PHE A 312 8.19 17.25 1.96
CA PHE A 312 9.05 18.22 2.63
C PHE A 312 9.16 19.50 1.82
N GLY A 313 9.39 20.64 2.52
CA GLY A 313 9.64 21.93 1.89
C GLY A 313 8.39 22.82 1.72
N GLY A 314 7.24 22.33 2.15
CA GLY A 314 6.01 23.11 2.36
C GLY A 314 5.84 23.50 3.83
N LYS A 315 4.73 23.07 4.44
CA LYS A 315 4.54 23.19 5.90
C LYS A 315 5.65 22.43 6.64
N PRO A 316 6.04 22.87 7.85
CA PRO A 316 6.97 22.11 8.69
C PRO A 316 6.45 20.69 8.92
N VAL A 317 7.30 19.69 8.67
CA VAL A 317 7.00 18.28 8.94
C VAL A 317 7.31 17.99 10.40
N ILE A 318 6.38 17.36 11.09
CA ILE A 318 6.52 16.97 12.51
C ILE A 318 6.89 15.50 12.60
N ILE A 319 8.11 15.22 13.03
CA ILE A 319 8.61 13.87 13.30
C ILE A 319 8.51 13.62 14.81
N GLY A 320 7.67 12.68 15.21
CA GLY A 320 7.41 12.37 16.61
C GLY A 320 8.57 11.61 17.27
N GLU A 321 9.18 12.16 18.32
CA GLU A 321 10.40 11.64 18.99
C GLU A 321 10.13 10.65 20.13
N ARG A 322 8.86 10.27 20.38
CA ARG A 322 8.53 9.55 21.61
C ARG A 322 8.88 8.05 21.58
N LEU A 323 9.07 7.44 20.41
CA LEU A 323 9.46 6.03 20.25
C LEU A 323 11.00 5.83 20.29
N ASN A 324 11.73 6.77 20.88
CA ASN A 324 13.15 6.66 21.11
C ASN A 324 13.40 6.45 22.63
N PRO A 325 14.10 5.38 23.07
CA PRO A 325 14.25 5.03 24.48
C PRO A 325 15.15 5.98 25.29
N THR A 326 15.85 6.90 24.62
CA THR A 326 16.76 7.84 25.28
C THR A 326 16.01 8.72 26.30
N GLY A 327 16.38 8.64 27.56
CA GLY A 327 15.75 9.40 28.64
C GLY A 327 14.35 8.92 29.09
N LYS A 328 13.85 7.77 28.54
CA LYS A 328 12.50 7.24 28.82
C LYS A 328 12.54 5.86 29.51
N PRO A 329 12.54 5.81 30.87
CA PRO A 329 12.66 4.55 31.59
C PRO A 329 11.56 3.53 31.30
N LYS A 330 10.30 3.97 31.13
CA LYS A 330 9.17 3.09 30.82
C LYS A 330 9.34 2.41 29.45
N LEU A 331 9.71 3.17 28.41
CA LEU A 331 9.96 2.60 27.09
C LEU A 331 11.15 1.63 27.10
N LYS A 332 12.22 1.96 27.84
CA LYS A 332 13.37 1.04 28.02
C LYS A 332 12.94 -0.29 28.65
N GLN A 333 12.06 -0.24 29.64
CA GLN A 333 11.57 -1.45 30.29
C GLN A 333 10.68 -2.24 29.35
N ALA A 334 9.73 -1.60 28.65
CA ALA A 334 8.85 -2.22 27.67
C ALA A 334 9.65 -2.97 26.56
N LEU A 335 10.69 -2.32 26.01
CA LEU A 335 11.56 -2.95 25.02
C LEU A 335 12.32 -4.16 25.55
N ARG A 336 12.77 -4.15 26.84
CA ARG A 336 13.40 -5.32 27.47
C ARG A 336 12.45 -6.47 27.72
N ASP A 337 11.20 -6.15 28.02
CA ASP A 337 10.13 -7.12 28.28
C ASP A 337 9.44 -7.55 26.98
N GLU A 338 9.88 -7.05 25.82
CA GLU A 338 9.26 -7.23 24.50
C GLU A 338 7.77 -6.79 24.49
N ASP A 339 7.39 -5.84 25.34
CA ASP A 339 6.04 -5.27 25.38
C ASP A 339 5.83 -4.22 24.29
N MET A 340 5.48 -4.71 23.08
CA MET A 340 5.22 -3.86 21.93
C MET A 340 3.96 -3.00 22.09
N ASN A 341 3.03 -3.38 22.98
CA ASN A 341 1.80 -2.59 23.18
C ASN A 341 2.10 -1.20 23.71
N TYR A 342 3.07 -1.07 24.62
CA TYR A 342 3.47 0.24 25.13
C TYR A 342 4.03 1.12 23.98
N LEU A 343 4.83 0.53 23.08
CA LEU A 343 5.36 1.25 21.92
C LEU A 343 4.23 1.67 20.96
N TYR A 344 3.26 0.80 20.72
CA TYR A 344 2.12 1.09 19.84
C TYR A 344 1.24 2.21 20.41
N GLN A 345 0.98 2.22 21.73
CA GLN A 345 0.25 3.31 22.39
C GLN A 345 0.95 4.66 22.26
N GLU A 346 2.26 4.70 22.49
CA GLU A 346 3.05 5.93 22.28
C GLU A 346 3.00 6.39 20.82
N GLY A 347 3.01 5.44 19.85
CA GLY A 347 2.84 5.77 18.43
C GLY A 347 1.49 6.38 18.11
N ILE A 348 0.40 5.76 18.59
CA ILE A 348 -0.97 6.27 18.44
C ILE A 348 -1.11 7.67 19.08
N ALA A 349 -0.61 7.84 20.29
CA ALA A 349 -0.68 9.12 20.99
C ALA A 349 0.02 10.24 20.20
N GLN A 350 1.17 9.95 19.59
CA GLN A 350 1.86 10.93 18.74
C GLN A 350 1.09 11.27 17.47
N ALA A 351 0.48 10.27 16.83
CA ALA A 351 -0.38 10.47 15.66
C ALA A 351 -1.58 11.36 16.00
N GLU A 352 -2.25 11.10 17.12
CA GLU A 352 -3.37 11.91 17.62
C GLU A 352 -2.96 13.36 17.97
N HIS A 353 -1.71 13.56 18.39
CA HIS A 353 -1.17 14.90 18.63
C HIS A 353 -0.68 15.60 17.37
N GLY A 354 -0.76 14.95 16.19
CA GLY A 354 -0.46 15.55 14.89
C GLY A 354 0.98 15.38 14.43
N ALA A 355 1.63 14.27 14.76
CA ALA A 355 2.84 13.86 14.08
C ALA A 355 2.52 13.52 12.61
N ASP A 356 3.41 13.92 11.69
CA ASP A 356 3.34 13.53 10.27
C ASP A 356 4.15 12.25 10.01
N ILE A 357 5.19 12.01 10.81
CA ILE A 357 6.10 10.86 10.73
C ILE A 357 6.43 10.43 12.16
N LEU A 358 6.67 9.13 12.39
CA LEU A 358 7.13 8.64 13.69
C LEU A 358 8.60 8.20 13.60
N ASP A 359 9.44 8.72 14.51
CA ASP A 359 10.83 8.29 14.69
C ASP A 359 10.87 7.02 15.56
N VAL A 360 11.25 5.89 14.96
CA VAL A 360 11.23 4.57 15.59
C VAL A 360 12.65 4.12 15.89
N ASN A 361 12.99 4.12 17.17
CA ASN A 361 14.26 3.63 17.70
C ASN A 361 14.01 2.60 18.82
N VAL A 362 14.56 1.42 18.68
CA VAL A 362 14.45 0.33 19.66
C VAL A 362 15.82 -0.07 20.23
N GLY A 363 16.89 0.66 19.87
CA GLY A 363 18.28 0.33 20.23
C GLY A 363 18.53 0.42 21.73
N LEU A 364 18.85 -0.70 22.36
CA LEU A 364 19.29 -0.82 23.74
C LEU A 364 20.38 -1.87 23.90
N PRO A 365 21.32 -1.70 24.83
CA PRO A 365 22.29 -2.76 25.11
C PRO A 365 21.61 -4.04 25.60
N GLY A 366 21.98 -5.18 24.98
CA GLY A 366 21.59 -6.51 25.43
C GLY A 366 20.24 -7.01 24.89
N ILE A 367 19.66 -6.35 23.90
CA ILE A 367 18.44 -6.81 23.18
C ILE A 367 18.79 -7.27 21.75
N ASP A 368 17.89 -8.03 21.14
CA ASP A 368 17.92 -8.35 19.71
C ASP A 368 17.25 -7.22 18.92
N GLU A 369 18.07 -6.21 18.56
CA GLU A 369 17.57 -5.00 17.90
C GLU A 369 16.93 -5.30 16.53
N PRO A 370 17.51 -6.16 15.64
CA PRO A 370 16.86 -6.51 14.38
C PRO A 370 15.45 -7.10 14.56
N LYS A 371 15.28 -8.02 15.52
CA LYS A 371 13.97 -8.63 15.82
C LYS A 371 12.97 -7.60 16.34
N LEU A 372 13.37 -6.78 17.30
CA LEU A 372 12.47 -5.78 17.88
C LEU A 372 12.12 -4.66 16.88
N MET A 373 13.06 -4.27 16.03
CA MET A 373 12.81 -3.30 14.97
C MET A 373 11.81 -3.87 13.94
N GLU A 374 11.94 -5.12 13.55
CA GLU A 374 10.95 -5.80 12.72
C GLU A 374 9.56 -5.77 13.34
N GLN A 375 9.44 -6.17 14.61
CA GLN A 375 8.16 -6.18 15.33
C GLN A 375 7.57 -4.76 15.44
N ALA A 376 8.40 -3.75 15.75
CA ALA A 376 7.96 -2.37 15.84
C ALA A 376 7.45 -1.83 14.49
N ILE A 377 8.21 -2.04 13.41
CA ILE A 377 7.84 -1.57 12.07
C ILE A 377 6.57 -2.27 11.57
N CYS A 378 6.51 -3.60 11.63
CA CYS A 378 5.35 -4.36 11.16
C CYS A 378 4.09 -4.05 11.99
N GLY A 379 4.23 -3.93 13.32
CA GLY A 379 3.08 -3.62 14.18
C GLY A 379 2.57 -2.19 14.01
N LEU A 380 3.46 -1.20 13.96
CA LEU A 380 3.06 0.20 13.73
C LEU A 380 2.37 0.38 12.39
N GLN A 381 2.88 -0.22 11.31
CA GLN A 381 2.23 -0.17 9.98
C GLN A 381 0.86 -0.85 9.94
N GLY A 382 0.61 -1.81 10.83
CA GLY A 382 -0.70 -2.47 10.96
C GLY A 382 -1.77 -1.59 11.60
N ILE A 383 -1.38 -0.66 12.47
CA ILE A 383 -2.31 0.16 13.26
C ILE A 383 -2.32 1.64 12.90
N LEU A 384 -1.28 2.13 12.21
CA LEU A 384 -1.12 3.53 11.82
C LEU A 384 -0.83 3.62 10.32
N ASP A 385 -1.30 4.69 9.72
CA ASP A 385 -1.05 5.02 8.31
C ASP A 385 0.08 6.06 8.12
N LEU A 386 0.76 6.46 9.19
CA LEU A 386 1.87 7.41 9.13
C LEU A 386 3.16 6.78 8.59
N PRO A 387 3.93 7.51 7.79
CA PRO A 387 5.30 7.12 7.48
C PRO A 387 6.16 6.97 8.73
N LEU A 388 7.14 6.07 8.67
CA LEU A 388 8.08 5.85 9.76
C LEU A 388 9.49 6.31 9.38
N GLN A 389 10.17 6.92 10.35
CA GLN A 389 11.60 7.15 10.34
C GLN A 389 12.28 5.98 11.07
N ILE A 390 13.07 5.22 10.34
CA ILE A 390 13.83 4.10 10.89
C ILE A 390 15.11 4.67 11.50
N ASP A 391 15.19 4.72 12.83
CA ASP A 391 16.32 5.28 13.58
C ASP A 391 17.14 4.18 14.26
N THR A 392 18.24 3.81 13.62
CA THR A 392 19.17 2.80 14.15
C THR A 392 20.57 2.98 13.56
N ALA A 393 21.57 2.60 14.36
CA ALA A 393 22.97 2.47 13.92
C ALA A 393 23.35 1.01 13.57
N ASP A 394 22.52 0.04 13.93
CA ASP A 394 22.71 -1.36 13.60
C ASP A 394 22.32 -1.64 12.14
N ILE A 395 23.29 -2.07 11.33
CA ILE A 395 23.07 -2.28 9.88
C ILE A 395 22.10 -3.44 9.62
N ALA A 396 22.10 -4.48 10.45
CA ALA A 396 21.19 -5.60 10.30
C ALA A 396 19.74 -5.22 10.63
N ALA A 397 19.55 -4.45 11.73
CA ALA A 397 18.26 -3.89 12.09
C ALA A 397 17.75 -2.92 11.00
N MET A 398 18.65 -2.07 10.47
CA MET A 398 18.37 -1.15 9.38
C MET A 398 17.89 -1.88 8.12
N GLU A 399 18.63 -2.87 7.65
CA GLU A 399 18.28 -3.62 6.46
C GLU A 399 16.97 -4.39 6.65
N ARG A 400 16.76 -5.03 7.80
CA ARG A 400 15.54 -5.77 8.10
C ARG A 400 14.32 -4.86 8.11
N ALA A 401 14.41 -3.69 8.74
CA ALA A 401 13.36 -2.69 8.77
C ALA A 401 13.05 -2.16 7.36
N LEU A 402 14.08 -1.75 6.60
CA LEU A 402 13.92 -1.26 5.24
C LEU A 402 13.25 -2.27 4.32
N ARG A 403 13.57 -3.56 4.47
CA ARG A 403 13.01 -4.64 3.67
C ARG A 403 11.52 -4.82 3.93
N LEU A 404 11.09 -4.78 5.17
CA LEU A 404 9.69 -5.02 5.58
C LEU A 404 8.82 -3.76 5.64
N TYR A 405 9.41 -2.59 5.44
CA TYR A 405 8.65 -1.35 5.44
C TYR A 405 7.77 -1.22 4.19
N ASN A 406 6.48 -1.03 4.37
CA ASN A 406 5.52 -0.83 3.27
C ASN A 406 5.39 0.67 2.95
N GLY A 407 6.05 1.12 1.90
CA GLY A 407 6.16 2.51 1.48
C GLY A 407 7.60 2.94 1.22
N LYS A 408 7.82 4.25 1.09
CA LYS A 408 9.15 4.86 1.00
C LYS A 408 9.59 5.36 2.37
N PRO A 409 10.49 4.69 3.09
CA PRO A 409 10.88 5.06 4.45
C PRO A 409 11.77 6.30 4.51
N LEU A 410 11.81 6.93 5.69
CA LEU A 410 12.88 7.85 6.08
C LEU A 410 13.89 7.07 6.93
N LEU A 411 15.16 7.12 6.55
CA LEU A 411 16.23 6.43 7.28
C LEU A 411 17.06 7.44 8.10
N ASN A 412 17.23 7.20 9.38
CA ASN A 412 18.07 7.94 10.30
C ASN A 412 19.16 6.99 10.83
N SER A 413 20.43 7.05 10.39
CA SER A 413 20.99 8.09 9.58
C SER A 413 22.27 7.63 8.83
N VAL A 414 22.75 8.46 7.91
CA VAL A 414 24.10 8.38 7.37
C VAL A 414 24.94 9.54 7.89
N SER A 415 26.23 9.33 8.15
CA SER A 415 27.16 10.38 8.56
C SER A 415 28.30 10.56 7.54
N GLY A 416 29.11 11.60 7.72
CA GLY A 416 30.31 11.85 6.88
C GLY A 416 31.45 10.85 7.08
N LYS A 417 31.33 9.88 8.00
CA LYS A 417 32.29 8.78 8.20
C LYS A 417 32.27 7.85 7.00
N GLU A 418 33.45 7.42 6.54
CA GLU A 418 33.54 6.53 5.37
C GLU A 418 32.85 5.17 5.60
N GLU A 419 32.94 4.63 6.81
CA GLU A 419 32.24 3.41 7.21
C GLU A 419 30.72 3.56 7.07
N SER A 420 30.17 4.70 7.56
CA SER A 420 28.74 4.98 7.47
C SER A 420 28.30 5.16 6.01
N LEU A 421 29.04 5.93 5.20
CA LEU A 421 28.77 6.12 3.79
C LEU A 421 28.74 4.79 3.02
N SER A 422 29.73 3.92 3.28
CA SER A 422 29.86 2.65 2.55
C SER A 422 28.83 1.60 2.95
N ASN A 423 28.32 1.63 4.18
CA ASN A 423 27.35 0.64 4.66
C ASN A 423 25.90 1.10 4.44
N VAL A 424 25.61 2.39 4.62
CA VAL A 424 24.23 2.90 4.61
C VAL A 424 23.76 3.27 3.20
N LEU A 425 24.59 3.97 2.38
CA LEU A 425 24.13 4.42 1.06
C LEU A 425 23.68 3.30 0.12
N PRO A 426 24.34 2.10 0.10
CA PRO A 426 23.83 0.95 -0.67
C PRO A 426 22.41 0.52 -0.26
N LEU A 427 22.09 0.53 1.04
CA LEU A 427 20.77 0.20 1.56
C LEU A 427 19.74 1.28 1.14
N VAL A 428 20.09 2.56 1.26
CA VAL A 428 19.26 3.67 0.79
C VAL A 428 18.88 3.49 -0.69
N LYS A 429 19.87 3.16 -1.52
CA LYS A 429 19.64 2.92 -2.95
C LYS A 429 18.79 1.68 -3.20
N LYS A 430 19.10 0.57 -2.53
CA LYS A 430 18.44 -0.73 -2.70
C LYS A 430 16.93 -0.62 -2.39
N TYR A 431 16.60 0.00 -1.28
CA TYR A 431 15.22 0.10 -0.78
C TYR A 431 14.51 1.42 -1.12
N GLY A 432 15.19 2.32 -1.82
CA GLY A 432 14.62 3.57 -2.29
C GLY A 432 14.27 4.59 -1.21
N ALA A 433 14.93 4.52 -0.06
CA ALA A 433 14.67 5.38 1.09
C ALA A 433 15.06 6.85 0.85
N ALA A 434 14.43 7.77 1.59
CA ALA A 434 15.06 9.05 1.91
C ALA A 434 15.95 8.88 3.14
N VAL A 435 17.03 9.66 3.25
CA VAL A 435 18.02 9.49 4.33
C VAL A 435 18.38 10.80 5.00
N ILE A 436 18.44 10.78 6.33
CA ILE A 436 19.00 11.88 7.13
C ILE A 436 20.53 11.82 7.11
N ALA A 437 21.15 12.92 6.73
CA ALA A 437 22.59 13.09 6.65
C ALA A 437 23.08 13.93 7.83
N LEU A 438 23.77 13.29 8.78
CA LEU A 438 24.32 13.94 9.96
C LEU A 438 25.65 14.64 9.64
N THR A 439 25.77 15.89 10.03
CA THR A 439 26.98 16.71 9.80
C THR A 439 28.12 16.42 10.77
N LEU A 440 28.54 15.15 10.86
CA LEU A 440 29.68 14.69 11.64
C LEU A 440 30.52 13.69 10.82
N ASP A 441 31.79 13.59 11.12
CA ASP A 441 32.73 12.64 10.50
C ASP A 441 33.65 12.00 11.55
N GLU A 442 34.78 11.44 11.13
CA GLU A 442 35.76 10.80 12.01
C GLU A 442 36.34 11.77 13.04
N ALA A 443 36.40 13.07 12.76
CA ALA A 443 36.88 14.10 13.70
C ALA A 443 35.79 14.55 14.66
N GLY A 444 34.55 14.06 14.50
CA GLY A 444 33.40 14.41 15.30
C GLY A 444 32.56 15.53 14.69
N ILE A 445 31.86 16.32 15.52
CA ILE A 445 30.96 17.39 15.09
C ILE A 445 31.75 18.69 14.97
N PRO A 446 31.83 19.33 13.76
CA PRO A 446 32.51 20.61 13.62
C PRO A 446 31.88 21.72 14.45
N LYS A 447 32.75 22.61 14.99
CA LYS A 447 32.32 23.74 15.81
C LYS A 447 31.83 24.95 14.99
N THR A 448 32.00 24.94 13.67
CA THR A 448 31.61 26.05 12.79
C THR A 448 30.55 25.62 11.79
N ALA A 449 29.78 26.55 11.28
CA ALA A 449 28.74 26.28 10.28
C ALA A 449 29.37 25.81 8.95
N GLU A 450 30.50 26.40 8.55
CA GLU A 450 31.23 26.01 7.34
C GLU A 450 31.74 24.56 7.44
N GLY A 451 32.25 24.15 8.60
CA GLY A 451 32.71 22.79 8.82
C GLY A 451 31.58 21.77 8.72
N ARG A 452 30.42 22.08 9.31
CA ARG A 452 29.20 21.23 9.16
C ARG A 452 28.69 21.19 7.74
N PHE A 453 28.67 22.34 7.06
CA PHE A 453 28.27 22.43 5.66
C PHE A 453 29.20 21.58 4.76
N ALA A 454 30.52 21.62 4.96
CA ALA A 454 31.46 20.83 4.18
C ALA A 454 31.20 19.32 4.31
N ILE A 455 30.81 18.84 5.51
CA ILE A 455 30.43 17.44 5.69
C ILE A 455 29.10 17.14 4.99
N ALA A 456 28.11 18.02 5.09
CA ALA A 456 26.84 17.87 4.36
C ALA A 456 27.09 17.76 2.84
N GLU A 457 27.91 18.62 2.28
CA GLU A 457 28.29 18.60 0.87
C GLU A 457 29.00 17.28 0.48
N LYS A 458 29.96 16.80 1.32
CA LYS A 458 30.64 15.51 1.13
C LYS A 458 29.62 14.36 1.02
N ILE A 459 28.64 14.31 1.95
CA ILE A 459 27.62 13.25 1.96
C ILE A 459 26.75 13.32 0.72
N VAL A 460 26.24 14.52 0.36
CA VAL A 460 25.40 14.75 -0.83
C VAL A 460 26.11 14.31 -2.10
N LEU A 461 27.35 14.76 -2.32
CA LEU A 461 28.13 14.39 -3.51
C LEU A 461 28.45 12.91 -3.58
N ARG A 462 28.71 12.26 -2.43
CA ARG A 462 28.93 10.82 -2.37
C ARG A 462 27.67 10.05 -2.74
N ALA A 463 26.51 10.44 -2.21
CA ALA A 463 25.22 9.80 -2.49
C ALA A 463 24.85 9.94 -3.98
N GLU A 464 25.04 11.13 -4.58
CA GLU A 464 24.83 11.36 -6.01
C GLU A 464 25.73 10.46 -6.88
N LYS A 465 27.00 10.31 -6.49
CA LYS A 465 27.92 9.40 -7.18
C LYS A 465 27.47 7.94 -7.16
N GLU A 466 26.80 7.52 -6.10
CA GLU A 466 26.21 6.19 -6.00
C GLU A 466 24.86 6.07 -6.68
N GLY A 467 24.34 7.17 -7.25
CA GLY A 467 23.08 7.20 -8.00
C GLY A 467 21.85 7.45 -7.14
N ILE A 468 22.02 7.95 -5.92
CA ILE A 468 20.92 8.42 -5.07
C ILE A 468 20.58 9.85 -5.44
N ALA A 469 19.33 10.11 -5.82
CA ALA A 469 18.91 11.45 -6.20
C ALA A 469 18.99 12.41 -4.99
N ARG A 470 19.47 13.64 -5.23
CA ARG A 470 19.63 14.69 -4.21
C ARG A 470 18.36 14.94 -3.39
N LYS A 471 17.19 14.84 -4.02
CA LYS A 471 15.88 14.96 -3.37
C LYS A 471 15.61 13.93 -2.25
N ASN A 472 16.38 12.84 -2.19
CA ASN A 472 16.26 11.82 -1.18
C ASN A 472 17.22 12.03 0.01
N ILE A 473 17.94 13.15 0.06
CA ILE A 473 18.88 13.47 1.12
C ILE A 473 18.34 14.64 1.94
N ILE A 474 18.23 14.46 3.23
CA ILE A 474 17.76 15.46 4.20
C ILE A 474 18.90 15.69 5.21
N VAL A 475 19.41 16.92 5.33
CA VAL A 475 20.56 17.20 6.19
C VAL A 475 20.10 17.56 7.60
N ASP A 476 20.69 16.89 8.60
CA ASP A 476 20.60 17.31 10.00
C ASP A 476 21.94 17.99 10.43
N PRO A 477 21.93 19.31 10.67
CA PRO A 477 23.11 20.03 11.09
C PRO A 477 23.53 19.76 12.53
N LEU A 478 22.79 18.97 13.27
CA LEU A 478 22.98 18.60 14.67
C LEU A 478 22.81 19.78 15.66
N ALA A 479 21.87 19.65 16.57
CA ALA A 479 21.70 20.59 17.69
C ALA A 479 22.55 20.13 18.88
N MET A 480 23.57 20.94 19.23
CA MET A 480 24.35 20.76 20.43
C MET A 480 23.78 21.64 21.54
N THR A 481 23.75 21.10 22.79
CA THR A 481 23.19 21.85 23.92
C THR A 481 23.90 23.16 24.16
N ILE A 482 23.15 24.23 24.41
CA ILE A 482 23.70 25.56 24.69
C ILE A 482 24.43 25.61 26.06
N SER A 483 24.17 24.65 26.96
CA SER A 483 24.88 24.51 28.22
C SER A 483 26.36 24.19 28.07
N THR A 484 26.77 23.60 26.94
CA THR A 484 28.18 23.26 26.66
C THR A 484 28.90 24.25 25.74
N GLY A 485 28.17 25.18 25.11
CA GLY A 485 28.73 26.17 24.18
C GLY A 485 27.74 27.26 23.80
N ALA A 486 28.07 28.52 24.09
CA ALA A 486 27.18 29.67 23.85
C ALA A 486 26.84 29.86 22.36
N GLU A 487 27.72 29.45 21.44
CA GLU A 487 27.54 29.61 19.98
C GLU A 487 26.81 28.42 19.34
N ASN A 488 26.52 27.35 20.06
CA ASN A 488 25.93 26.12 19.48
C ASN A 488 24.63 26.36 18.71
N ALA A 489 23.73 27.17 19.25
CA ALA A 489 22.48 27.51 18.59
C ALA A 489 22.73 28.27 17.28
N LYS A 490 23.60 29.29 17.30
CA LYS A 490 23.91 30.09 16.11
C LYS A 490 24.55 29.26 15.02
N VAL A 491 25.53 28.42 15.35
CA VAL A 491 26.18 27.51 14.39
C VAL A 491 25.15 26.59 13.71
N THR A 492 24.21 26.04 14.48
CA THR A 492 23.16 25.19 13.90
C THR A 492 22.24 25.98 12.96
N LEU A 493 21.80 27.18 13.36
CA LEU A 493 20.92 28.03 12.53
C LEU A 493 21.61 28.48 11.24
N GLU A 494 22.87 28.90 11.31
CA GLU A 494 23.66 29.25 10.14
C GLU A 494 23.86 28.06 9.20
N THR A 495 24.13 26.88 9.74
CA THR A 495 24.27 25.66 8.94
C THR A 495 22.96 25.32 8.20
N LEU A 496 21.79 25.41 8.87
CA LEU A 496 20.48 25.23 8.25
C LEU A 496 20.33 26.12 7.03
N LYS A 497 20.60 27.42 7.21
CA LYS A 497 20.52 28.42 6.15
C LYS A 497 21.46 28.09 4.98
N MET A 498 22.73 27.78 5.27
CA MET A 498 23.72 27.42 4.25
C MET A 498 23.30 26.17 3.46
N VAL A 499 22.81 25.15 4.11
CA VAL A 499 22.34 23.89 3.48
C VAL A 499 21.17 24.18 2.53
N ARG A 500 20.19 24.93 2.97
CA ARG A 500 19.03 25.30 2.14
C ARG A 500 19.41 26.14 0.92
N GLU A 501 20.24 27.16 1.13
CA GLU A 501 20.59 28.13 0.07
C GLU A 501 21.63 27.60 -0.92
N ARG A 502 22.61 26.80 -0.46
CA ARG A 502 23.76 26.39 -1.30
C ARG A 502 23.64 24.95 -1.81
N LEU A 503 23.12 24.00 -1.03
CA LEU A 503 22.90 22.62 -1.46
C LEU A 503 21.52 22.40 -2.04
N GLY A 504 20.51 23.20 -1.64
CA GLY A 504 19.13 23.06 -2.11
C GLY A 504 18.42 21.77 -1.66
N VAL A 505 18.92 21.12 -0.62
CA VAL A 505 18.32 19.92 -0.01
C VAL A 505 17.43 20.31 1.18
N GLN A 506 16.56 19.38 1.59
CA GLN A 506 15.73 19.55 2.78
C GLN A 506 16.56 19.35 4.06
N THR A 507 16.02 19.78 5.19
CA THR A 507 16.71 19.74 6.49
C THR A 507 15.81 19.11 7.55
N SER A 508 16.42 18.40 8.51
CA SER A 508 15.80 17.88 9.72
C SER A 508 16.58 18.30 10.93
N LEU A 509 16.01 18.25 12.11
CA LEU A 509 16.71 18.58 13.35
C LEU A 509 16.08 17.94 14.57
N GLY A 510 16.87 17.28 15.39
CA GLY A 510 16.52 16.90 16.76
C GLY A 510 16.48 18.13 17.67
N VAL A 511 15.35 18.84 17.67
CA VAL A 511 15.23 20.16 18.32
C VAL A 511 15.49 20.12 19.81
N SER A 512 15.00 19.09 20.50
CA SER A 512 15.06 18.94 21.96
C SER A 512 16.48 18.86 22.52
N ASN A 513 17.48 18.56 21.69
CA ASN A 513 18.89 18.46 22.10
C ASN A 513 19.47 19.81 22.54
N ILE A 514 18.97 20.94 22.02
CA ILE A 514 19.48 22.28 22.30
C ILE A 514 19.44 22.65 23.78
N SER A 515 18.46 22.13 24.50
CA SER A 515 18.21 22.46 25.91
C SER A 515 18.59 21.34 26.88
N PHE A 516 19.33 20.34 26.40
CA PHE A 516 19.69 19.21 27.28
C PHE A 516 20.43 19.65 28.53
N GLY A 517 19.97 19.18 29.72
CA GLY A 517 20.52 19.53 31.02
C GLY A 517 20.06 20.87 31.61
N LEU A 518 19.16 21.61 30.89
CA LEU A 518 18.62 22.88 31.39
C LEU A 518 17.24 22.70 32.05
N PRO A 519 16.83 23.53 33.00
CA PRO A 519 15.46 23.59 33.49
C PRO A 519 14.54 24.27 32.46
N GLU A 520 13.21 24.10 32.60
CA GLU A 520 12.17 24.75 31.77
C GLU A 520 12.45 24.64 30.27
N ARG A 521 12.79 23.43 29.81
CA ARG A 521 13.27 23.14 28.47
C ARG A 521 12.29 23.55 27.38
N GLU A 522 10.98 23.48 27.65
CA GLU A 522 9.94 23.74 26.63
C GLU A 522 10.04 25.14 26.04
N GLY A 523 10.27 26.17 26.87
CA GLY A 523 10.43 27.53 26.39
C GLY A 523 11.63 27.70 25.45
N ILE A 524 12.77 27.06 25.78
CA ILE A 524 13.97 27.10 24.96
C ILE A 524 13.75 26.33 23.66
N ASN A 525 13.17 25.12 23.74
CA ASN A 525 12.90 24.28 22.56
C ASN A 525 11.95 24.99 21.59
N THR A 526 10.87 25.60 22.08
CA THR A 526 9.89 26.31 21.25
C THR A 526 10.50 27.52 20.56
N ALA A 527 11.27 28.33 21.29
CA ALA A 527 11.97 29.48 20.71
C ALA A 527 12.99 29.03 19.64
N PHE A 528 13.80 28.03 19.96
CA PHE A 528 14.82 27.53 19.03
C PHE A 528 14.17 26.88 17.78
N PHE A 529 13.08 26.13 17.95
CA PHE A 529 12.33 25.52 16.85
C PHE A 529 11.81 26.60 15.88
N THR A 530 11.21 27.68 16.41
CA THR A 530 10.74 28.79 15.58
C THR A 530 11.89 29.47 14.82
N MET A 531 13.03 29.70 15.49
CA MET A 531 14.23 30.24 14.85
C MET A 531 14.78 29.28 13.78
N ALA A 532 14.78 27.98 14.03
CA ALA A 532 15.22 26.97 13.06
C ALA A 532 14.33 26.93 11.83
N LEU A 533 13.01 26.98 11.98
CA LEU A 533 12.05 27.10 10.87
C LEU A 533 12.34 28.33 10.00
N GLN A 534 12.58 29.48 10.63
CA GLN A 534 12.93 30.72 9.93
C GLN A 534 14.26 30.61 9.17
N ASN A 535 15.19 29.78 9.64
CA ASN A 535 16.48 29.53 8.98
C ASN A 535 16.47 28.33 8.03
N GLY A 536 15.29 27.82 7.67
CA GLY A 536 15.14 26.82 6.62
C GLY A 536 15.02 25.38 7.10
N LEU A 537 14.62 25.14 8.35
CA LEU A 537 14.26 23.81 8.84
C LEU A 537 12.99 23.32 8.14
N SER A 538 13.07 22.13 7.53
CA SER A 538 11.94 21.50 6.82
C SER A 538 11.17 20.52 7.73
N ALA A 539 11.88 19.83 8.64
CA ALA A 539 11.28 18.84 9.54
C ALA A 539 11.88 18.95 10.95
N GLY A 540 11.04 18.95 11.96
CA GLY A 540 11.47 18.93 13.37
C GLY A 540 11.20 17.58 14.02
N ILE A 541 12.26 16.94 14.56
CA ILE A 541 12.11 15.78 15.45
C ILE A 541 11.81 16.35 16.83
N ILE A 542 10.52 16.27 17.23
CA ILE A 542 9.98 16.90 18.42
C ILE A 542 8.96 16.02 19.13
N ASN A 543 8.59 16.39 20.34
CA ASN A 543 7.45 15.79 21.02
C ASN A 543 6.14 16.44 20.54
N PRO A 544 5.29 15.79 19.76
CA PRO A 544 4.02 16.37 19.29
C PRO A 544 3.01 16.59 20.44
N GLY A 545 3.22 15.96 21.60
CA GLY A 545 2.46 16.26 22.83
C GLY A 545 2.81 17.61 23.48
N SER A 546 3.89 18.32 23.05
CA SER A 546 4.17 19.67 23.50
C SER A 546 3.32 20.67 22.73
N GLU A 547 2.27 21.15 23.37
CA GLU A 547 1.33 22.12 22.78
C GLU A 547 2.03 23.43 22.36
N ALA A 548 3.07 23.85 23.10
CA ALA A 548 3.82 25.05 22.75
C ALA A 548 4.60 24.89 21.44
N MET A 549 5.24 23.73 21.22
CA MET A 549 5.98 23.45 19.99
C MET A 549 5.03 23.27 18.79
N MET A 550 3.92 22.53 18.97
CA MET A 550 2.91 22.36 17.92
C MET A 550 2.29 23.70 17.54
N ARG A 551 1.96 24.54 18.53
CA ARG A 551 1.42 25.90 18.28
C ARG A 551 2.43 26.76 17.48
N ALA A 552 3.72 26.65 17.79
CA ALA A 552 4.77 27.33 17.02
C ALA A 552 4.80 26.88 15.54
N ALA A 553 4.67 25.57 15.27
CA ALA A 553 4.62 25.05 13.90
C ALA A 553 3.40 25.56 13.09
N TYR A 554 2.21 25.48 13.70
CA TYR A 554 0.99 25.97 13.06
C TYR A 554 0.98 27.47 12.87
N ALA A 555 1.44 28.23 13.89
CA ALA A 555 1.56 29.70 13.79
C ALA A 555 2.57 30.11 12.73
N TYR A 556 3.73 29.44 12.66
CA TYR A 556 4.71 29.66 11.59
C TYR A 556 4.10 29.42 10.22
N SER A 557 3.39 28.30 10.04
CA SER A 557 2.76 27.97 8.76
C SER A 557 1.75 29.06 8.31
N ALA A 558 0.93 29.55 9.25
CA ALA A 558 -0.02 30.62 8.98
C ALA A 558 0.70 31.95 8.62
N LEU A 559 1.73 32.33 9.40
CA LEU A 559 2.51 33.58 9.19
C LEU A 559 3.27 33.58 7.86
N MET A 560 3.77 32.42 7.44
CA MET A 560 4.53 32.28 6.20
C MET A 560 3.65 32.02 4.96
N GLY A 561 2.31 32.04 5.10
CA GLY A 561 1.38 31.78 4.02
C GLY A 561 1.38 30.33 3.50
N LEU A 562 1.87 29.41 4.32
CA LEU A 562 1.89 27.97 4.01
C LEU A 562 0.57 27.26 4.40
N ASP A 563 -0.29 27.96 5.13
CA ASP A 563 -1.61 27.50 5.57
C ASP A 563 -2.68 28.42 4.95
N GLU A 564 -3.24 27.98 3.83
CA GLU A 564 -4.19 28.79 3.05
C GLU A 564 -5.42 29.16 3.90
N GLY A 565 -5.70 30.45 4.00
CA GLY A 565 -6.79 30.98 4.83
C GLY A 565 -6.64 30.65 6.32
N CYS A 566 -5.45 30.25 6.80
CA CYS A 566 -5.21 29.79 8.18
C CYS A 566 -6.12 28.61 8.59
N ALA A 567 -6.57 27.82 7.63
CA ALA A 567 -7.55 26.76 7.85
C ALA A 567 -7.06 25.72 8.87
N GLY A 568 -5.82 25.25 8.75
CA GLY A 568 -5.23 24.28 9.66
C GLY A 568 -5.07 24.84 11.08
N TYR A 569 -4.63 26.11 11.21
CA TYR A 569 -4.53 26.81 12.50
C TYR A 569 -5.90 26.94 13.17
N ILE A 570 -6.91 27.38 12.42
CA ILE A 570 -8.28 27.54 12.91
C ILE A 570 -8.85 26.18 13.32
N GLN A 571 -8.73 25.15 12.47
CA GLN A 571 -9.23 23.82 12.76
C GLN A 571 -8.66 23.26 14.07
N ARG A 572 -7.35 23.47 14.30
CA ARG A 572 -6.68 22.97 15.51
C ARG A 572 -7.07 23.74 16.77
N TYR A 573 -7.23 25.07 16.70
CA TYR A 573 -7.30 25.93 17.87
C TYR A 573 -8.65 26.62 18.09
N ALA A 574 -9.63 26.55 17.18
CA ALA A 574 -10.93 27.20 17.34
C ALA A 574 -11.72 26.71 18.57
N ASN A 575 -11.53 25.46 18.98
CA ASN A 575 -12.26 24.83 20.09
C ASN A 575 -11.43 24.70 21.39
N THR A 576 -10.30 25.38 21.52
CA THR A 576 -9.38 25.21 22.66
C THR A 576 -9.92 25.74 23.99
N GLN A 577 -11.03 26.47 24.00
CA GLN A 577 -11.66 26.94 25.25
C GLN A 577 -12.41 25.86 26.07
N ALA A 578 -12.52 24.61 25.55
CA ALA A 578 -13.33 23.54 26.13
C ALA A 578 -12.54 22.31 26.65
N LYS A 579 -11.21 22.28 26.55
CA LYS A 579 -10.43 21.16 27.05
C LYS A 579 -9.49 21.56 28.16
N GLU A 580 -10.05 21.72 29.36
CA GLU A 580 -9.26 21.50 30.58
C GLU A 580 -8.93 20.01 30.70
N SER A 581 -7.67 19.76 31.00
CA SER A 581 -7.02 18.46 31.15
C SER A 581 -7.91 17.41 31.82
N ALA A 582 -8.31 16.40 31.10
CA ALA A 582 -8.70 15.14 31.69
C ALA A 582 -7.44 14.35 32.07
N PRO A 583 -7.40 13.66 33.20
CA PRO A 583 -6.25 12.81 33.58
C PRO A 583 -6.11 11.66 32.56
N GLU A 584 -4.89 11.11 32.40
CA GLU A 584 -4.60 9.90 31.64
C GLU A 584 -5.61 8.80 32.01
N ALA A 585 -6.67 8.70 31.23
CA ALA A 585 -7.68 7.67 31.45
C ALA A 585 -7.13 6.35 30.87
N GLN A 586 -7.22 5.30 31.69
CA GLN A 586 -7.05 3.92 31.26
C GLN A 586 -7.81 3.70 29.94
N MET A 587 -7.17 3.07 28.95
CA MET A 587 -7.75 2.85 27.62
C MET A 587 -9.06 2.08 27.76
N SER A 588 -10.17 2.68 27.34
CA SER A 588 -11.47 1.99 27.38
C SER A 588 -11.51 0.82 26.38
N LEU A 589 -12.32 -0.18 26.63
CA LEU A 589 -12.54 -1.30 25.71
C LEU A 589 -12.96 -0.82 24.32
N HIS A 590 -13.87 0.15 24.26
CA HIS A 590 -14.30 0.80 23.01
C HIS A 590 -13.11 1.40 22.25
N GLY A 591 -12.28 2.20 22.94
CA GLY A 591 -11.10 2.81 22.35
C GLY A 591 -10.04 1.80 21.88
N ALA A 592 -9.86 0.70 22.62
CA ALA A 592 -8.94 -0.36 22.24
C ALA A 592 -9.38 -1.10 20.97
N VAL A 593 -10.69 -1.34 20.80
CA VAL A 593 -11.25 -1.94 19.57
C VAL A 593 -11.11 -0.98 18.39
N LEU A 594 -11.49 0.29 18.52
CA LEU A 594 -11.35 1.29 17.45
C LEU A 594 -9.92 1.42 16.93
N ARG A 595 -8.93 1.27 17.81
CA ARG A 595 -7.50 1.42 17.49
C ARG A 595 -6.81 0.11 17.12
N GLY A 596 -7.53 -1.01 17.08
CA GLY A 596 -6.98 -2.30 16.71
C GLY A 596 -6.01 -2.92 17.72
N LEU A 597 -6.09 -2.53 19.01
CA LEU A 597 -5.18 -2.95 20.06
C LEU A 597 -5.63 -4.25 20.72
N THR A 598 -5.32 -5.38 20.09
CA THR A 598 -5.84 -6.71 20.41
C THR A 598 -5.68 -7.10 21.89
N GLN A 599 -4.49 -6.97 22.46
CA GLN A 599 -4.20 -7.40 23.85
C GLN A 599 -4.88 -6.48 24.87
N GLN A 600 -4.99 -5.20 24.59
CA GLN A 600 -5.65 -4.23 25.47
C GLN A 600 -7.17 -4.38 25.38
N ALA A 601 -7.71 -4.66 24.21
CA ALA A 601 -9.12 -4.98 24.07
C ALA A 601 -9.50 -6.23 24.89
N GLU A 602 -8.65 -7.26 24.91
CA GLU A 602 -8.86 -8.42 25.77
C GLU A 602 -8.78 -8.08 27.25
N THR A 603 -7.76 -7.30 27.66
CA THR A 603 -7.58 -6.88 29.07
C THR A 603 -8.73 -6.01 29.52
N ALA A 604 -9.08 -4.97 28.76
CA ALA A 604 -10.18 -4.07 29.06
C ALA A 604 -11.54 -4.80 29.09
N ALA A 605 -11.72 -5.81 28.20
CA ALA A 605 -12.92 -6.65 28.23
C ALA A 605 -13.01 -7.46 29.53
N ARG A 606 -11.91 -8.01 30.04
CA ARG A 606 -11.87 -8.71 31.32
C ARG A 606 -12.21 -7.78 32.50
N GLU A 607 -11.70 -6.55 32.48
CA GLU A 607 -11.98 -5.53 33.51
C GLU A 607 -13.47 -5.11 33.47
N GLU A 608 -14.02 -4.83 32.27
CA GLU A 608 -15.44 -4.50 32.11
C GLU A 608 -16.35 -5.66 32.58
N LEU A 609 -15.95 -6.91 32.35
CA LEU A 609 -16.66 -8.10 32.79
C LEU A 609 -16.66 -8.34 34.31
N GLU A 610 -15.80 -7.65 35.04
CA GLU A 610 -15.86 -7.64 36.51
C GLU A 610 -17.04 -6.80 37.05
N GLN A 611 -17.47 -5.80 36.28
CA GLN A 611 -18.44 -4.78 36.69
C GLN A 611 -19.77 -4.89 35.93
N ARG A 612 -19.82 -5.53 34.78
CA ARG A 612 -20.97 -5.63 33.88
C ARG A 612 -21.28 -7.05 33.46
N ALA A 613 -22.53 -7.28 33.11
CA ALA A 613 -22.93 -8.56 32.52
C ALA A 613 -22.31 -8.76 31.12
N PRO A 614 -21.96 -9.99 30.73
CA PRO A 614 -21.36 -10.26 29.42
C PRO A 614 -22.14 -9.70 28.23
N LEU A 615 -23.48 -9.78 28.27
CA LEU A 615 -24.34 -9.24 27.21
C LEU A 615 -24.34 -7.70 27.15
N GLU A 616 -24.18 -7.01 28.28
CA GLU A 616 -24.06 -5.56 28.33
C GLU A 616 -22.73 -5.11 27.69
N VAL A 617 -21.63 -5.81 27.97
CA VAL A 617 -20.31 -5.51 27.34
C VAL A 617 -20.40 -5.68 25.84
N ILE A 618 -21.10 -6.71 25.35
CA ILE A 618 -21.31 -6.90 23.91
C ILE A 618 -22.13 -5.75 23.32
N ASN A 619 -23.31 -5.49 23.87
CA ASN A 619 -24.30 -4.61 23.23
C ASN A 619 -23.98 -3.13 23.41
N GLU A 620 -23.36 -2.75 24.53
CA GLU A 620 -23.11 -1.35 24.85
C GLU A 620 -21.71 -0.86 24.52
N ILE A 621 -20.74 -1.80 24.33
CA ILE A 621 -19.35 -1.41 24.06
C ILE A 621 -18.83 -2.01 22.76
N LEU A 622 -18.87 -3.34 22.59
CA LEU A 622 -18.23 -3.99 21.44
C LEU A 622 -18.98 -3.74 20.13
N VAL A 623 -20.31 -3.87 20.11
CA VAL A 623 -21.12 -3.63 18.93
C VAL A 623 -21.03 -2.15 18.50
N PRO A 624 -21.18 -1.14 19.37
CA PRO A 624 -21.01 0.25 18.98
C PRO A 624 -19.60 0.58 18.47
N ALA A 625 -18.55 -0.03 19.04
CA ALA A 625 -17.19 0.16 18.53
C ALA A 625 -17.02 -0.39 17.11
N LEU A 626 -17.53 -1.58 16.84
CA LEU A 626 -17.51 -2.17 15.49
C LEU A 626 -18.35 -1.36 14.48
N ASP A 627 -19.50 -0.84 14.91
CA ASP A 627 -20.34 0.02 14.07
C ASP A 627 -19.61 1.34 13.69
N GLU A 628 -18.86 1.91 14.65
CA GLU A 628 -18.06 3.11 14.38
C GLU A 628 -16.91 2.83 13.40
N VAL A 629 -16.22 1.71 13.56
CA VAL A 629 -15.20 1.22 12.62
C VAL A 629 -15.80 0.98 11.24
N GLY A 630 -16.96 0.32 11.17
CA GLY A 630 -17.67 0.05 9.92
C GLY A 630 -18.11 1.33 9.18
N LYS A 631 -18.65 2.32 9.91
CA LYS A 631 -18.99 3.64 9.36
C LYS A 631 -17.73 4.37 8.87
N GLY A 632 -16.64 4.34 9.65
CA GLY A 632 -15.37 4.94 9.26
C GLY A 632 -14.81 4.33 7.97
N PHE A 633 -14.99 3.02 7.78
CA PHE A 633 -14.60 2.33 6.55
C PHE A 633 -15.51 2.71 5.37
N ALA A 634 -16.83 2.73 5.55
CA ALA A 634 -17.77 3.15 4.52
C ALA A 634 -17.56 4.61 4.08
N GLU A 635 -17.22 5.49 5.01
CA GLU A 635 -16.88 6.90 4.77
C GLU A 635 -15.43 7.10 4.28
N LYS A 636 -14.67 6.02 4.07
CA LYS A 636 -13.27 6.02 3.64
C LYS A 636 -12.32 6.79 4.57
N ARG A 637 -12.67 6.92 5.85
CA ARG A 637 -11.81 7.48 6.92
C ARG A 637 -10.90 6.41 7.55
N ILE A 638 -11.34 5.16 7.50
CA ILE A 638 -10.61 3.96 7.94
C ILE A 638 -10.35 3.09 6.69
N PHE A 639 -9.16 2.52 6.58
CA PHE A 639 -8.77 1.67 5.48
C PHE A 639 -8.72 0.19 5.89
N LEU A 640 -8.58 -0.70 4.92
CA LEU A 640 -8.65 -2.13 5.13
C LEU A 640 -7.72 -2.66 6.24
N PRO A 641 -6.46 -2.23 6.37
CA PRO A 641 -5.61 -2.67 7.47
C PRO A 641 -6.18 -2.35 8.84
N GLN A 642 -6.64 -1.12 9.04
CA GLN A 642 -7.22 -0.65 10.30
C GLN A 642 -8.52 -1.39 10.62
N LEU A 643 -9.38 -1.62 9.62
CA LEU A 643 -10.59 -2.41 9.76
C LEU A 643 -10.29 -3.83 10.28
N LEU A 644 -9.31 -4.50 9.67
CA LEU A 644 -8.91 -5.86 10.04
C LEU A 644 -8.29 -5.91 11.45
N MET A 645 -7.45 -4.95 11.81
CA MET A 645 -6.86 -4.87 13.16
C MET A 645 -7.93 -4.62 14.21
N SER A 646 -8.90 -3.73 13.94
CA SER A 646 -10.05 -3.50 14.83
C SER A 646 -10.92 -4.76 14.99
N ALA A 647 -11.11 -5.50 13.90
CA ALA A 647 -11.85 -6.77 13.94
C ALA A 647 -11.12 -7.83 14.77
N GLU A 648 -9.78 -7.95 14.68
CA GLU A 648 -9.00 -8.87 15.51
C GLU A 648 -9.00 -8.44 17.00
N ALA A 649 -8.95 -7.13 17.28
CA ALA A 649 -9.08 -6.63 18.65
C ALA A 649 -10.46 -6.95 19.25
N ALA A 650 -11.54 -6.75 18.48
CA ALA A 650 -12.88 -7.14 18.89
C ALA A 650 -13.00 -8.66 19.12
N LYS A 651 -12.41 -9.49 18.25
CA LYS A 651 -12.39 -10.94 18.38
C LYS A 651 -11.71 -11.41 19.67
N ALA A 652 -10.61 -10.78 20.07
CA ALA A 652 -9.95 -11.05 21.35
C ALA A 652 -10.85 -10.68 22.54
N ALA A 653 -11.49 -9.51 22.49
CA ALA A 653 -12.45 -9.08 23.49
C ALA A 653 -13.66 -10.03 23.59
N PHE A 654 -14.25 -10.45 22.46
CA PHE A 654 -15.30 -11.47 22.43
C PHE A 654 -14.83 -12.82 22.97
N GLY A 655 -13.53 -13.16 22.81
CA GLY A 655 -12.91 -14.33 23.43
C GLY A 655 -13.02 -14.32 24.96
N ALA A 656 -12.67 -13.17 25.57
CA ALA A 656 -12.79 -12.96 27.02
C ALA A 656 -14.26 -13.04 27.49
N VAL A 657 -15.18 -12.43 26.73
CA VAL A 657 -16.62 -12.51 27.03
C VAL A 657 -17.13 -13.96 26.98
N ARG A 658 -16.75 -14.71 25.94
CA ARG A 658 -17.12 -16.14 25.80
C ARG A 658 -16.58 -16.98 26.95
N GLU A 659 -15.35 -16.74 27.37
CA GLU A 659 -14.76 -17.45 28.50
C GLU A 659 -15.57 -17.23 29.80
N LYS A 660 -16.01 -15.99 30.06
CA LYS A 660 -16.87 -15.66 31.20
C LYS A 660 -18.23 -16.35 31.11
N LEU A 661 -18.91 -16.28 29.95
CA LEU A 661 -20.20 -16.95 29.74
C LEU A 661 -20.13 -18.43 29.97
N ARG A 662 -19.07 -19.12 29.50
CA ARG A 662 -18.85 -20.55 29.76
C ARG A 662 -18.67 -20.85 31.24
N ARG A 663 -17.98 -20.03 31.99
CA ARG A 663 -17.79 -20.17 33.44
C ARG A 663 -19.09 -19.98 34.21
N GLU A 664 -19.99 -19.15 33.73
CA GLU A 664 -21.29 -18.85 34.33
C GLU A 664 -22.41 -19.79 33.86
N GLY A 665 -22.11 -20.83 33.05
CA GLY A 665 -23.07 -21.80 32.57
C GLY A 665 -24.03 -21.31 31.48
N GLY A 666 -23.74 -20.19 30.87
CA GLY A 666 -24.52 -19.61 29.76
C GLY A 666 -24.28 -20.32 28.43
N THR A 667 -25.35 -20.53 27.64
CA THR A 667 -25.25 -20.98 26.27
C THR A 667 -25.01 -19.81 25.30
N GLU A 668 -24.05 -19.97 24.40
CA GLU A 668 -23.75 -19.00 23.35
C GLU A 668 -24.94 -18.91 22.37
N GLN A 669 -25.72 -17.84 22.38
CA GLN A 669 -26.73 -17.60 21.35
C GLN A 669 -26.03 -16.96 20.13
N LYS A 670 -25.76 -17.80 19.11
CA LYS A 670 -25.34 -17.29 17.79
C LYS A 670 -26.54 -16.68 17.08
N LYS A 671 -26.35 -15.51 16.43
CA LYS A 671 -27.42 -14.79 15.71
C LYS A 671 -27.98 -15.57 14.50
N GLY A 672 -27.24 -16.56 13.98
CA GLY A 672 -27.63 -17.41 12.86
C GLY A 672 -26.42 -17.97 12.11
N LYS A 673 -26.70 -18.91 11.20
CA LYS A 673 -25.68 -19.49 10.32
C LYS A 673 -25.69 -18.83 8.94
N ILE A 674 -24.51 -18.57 8.38
CA ILE A 674 -24.32 -17.99 7.04
C ILE A 674 -23.28 -18.83 6.31
N ILE A 675 -23.52 -19.18 5.06
CA ILE A 675 -22.52 -19.78 4.19
C ILE A 675 -21.87 -18.69 3.37
N LEU A 676 -20.54 -18.73 3.25
CA LEU A 676 -19.76 -17.93 2.32
C LEU A 676 -18.98 -18.84 1.36
N ALA A 677 -18.95 -18.46 0.07
CA ALA A 677 -18.20 -19.16 -0.95
C ALA A 677 -17.68 -18.21 -2.03
N THR A 678 -16.47 -18.42 -2.50
CA THR A 678 -16.01 -17.86 -3.77
C THR A 678 -16.41 -18.84 -4.88
N VAL A 679 -17.07 -18.32 -5.90
CA VAL A 679 -17.71 -19.15 -6.94
C VAL A 679 -16.73 -19.97 -7.76
N LYS A 680 -17.22 -21.01 -8.42
CA LYS A 680 -16.45 -21.90 -9.29
C LYS A 680 -15.62 -21.12 -10.31
N GLY A 681 -14.33 -21.48 -10.40
CA GLY A 681 -13.37 -20.84 -11.30
C GLY A 681 -12.73 -19.58 -10.73
N ASP A 682 -13.19 -19.06 -9.60
CA ASP A 682 -12.59 -17.90 -8.95
C ASP A 682 -11.74 -18.31 -7.75
N ILE A 683 -10.48 -17.92 -7.78
CA ILE A 683 -9.52 -18.22 -6.71
C ILE A 683 -9.27 -17.04 -5.76
N HIS A 684 -9.91 -15.90 -6.05
CA HIS A 684 -9.74 -14.68 -5.26
C HIS A 684 -10.72 -14.69 -4.08
N ASP A 685 -10.23 -14.84 -2.88
CA ASP A 685 -11.04 -14.98 -1.66
C ASP A 685 -10.89 -13.81 -0.67
N ILE A 686 -10.14 -12.77 -1.02
CA ILE A 686 -9.85 -11.63 -0.16
C ILE A 686 -11.14 -10.95 0.31
N GLY A 687 -12.02 -10.56 -0.62
CA GLY A 687 -13.29 -9.91 -0.28
C GLY A 687 -14.19 -10.80 0.57
N LYS A 688 -14.27 -12.10 0.24
CA LYS A 688 -15.00 -13.08 1.03
C LYS A 688 -14.48 -13.21 2.47
N ASN A 689 -13.14 -13.24 2.63
CA ASN A 689 -12.51 -13.37 3.94
C ASN A 689 -12.73 -12.14 4.82
N ILE A 690 -12.77 -10.94 4.24
CA ILE A 690 -13.13 -9.72 4.96
C ILE A 690 -14.57 -9.81 5.47
N VAL A 691 -15.51 -10.18 4.60
CA VAL A 691 -16.92 -10.36 4.96
C VAL A 691 -17.07 -11.44 6.04
N LYS A 692 -16.34 -12.56 5.94
CA LYS A 692 -16.30 -13.62 6.96
C LYS A 692 -15.91 -13.06 8.32
N VAL A 693 -14.76 -12.37 8.41
CA VAL A 693 -14.24 -11.83 9.68
C VAL A 693 -15.27 -10.89 10.32
N LEU A 694 -15.88 -10.01 9.52
CA LEU A 694 -16.89 -9.10 10.03
C LEU A 694 -18.14 -9.85 10.53
N LEU A 695 -18.70 -10.75 9.74
CA LEU A 695 -19.88 -11.53 10.15
C LEU A 695 -19.63 -12.36 11.42
N GLU A 696 -18.46 -13.00 11.55
CA GLU A 696 -18.06 -13.71 12.76
C GLU A 696 -17.99 -12.77 13.97
N ASN A 697 -17.46 -11.55 13.80
CA ASN A 697 -17.36 -10.54 14.85
C ASN A 697 -18.75 -9.99 15.27
N TYR A 698 -19.70 -9.93 14.34
CA TYR A 698 -21.09 -9.57 14.62
C TYR A 698 -21.93 -10.73 15.23
N GLY A 699 -21.31 -11.88 15.51
CA GLY A 699 -21.90 -13.00 16.24
C GLY A 699 -22.62 -14.03 15.37
N TYR A 700 -22.37 -14.04 14.06
CA TYR A 700 -22.87 -15.06 13.15
C TYR A 700 -21.95 -16.30 13.14
N ASP A 701 -22.53 -17.47 12.83
CA ASP A 701 -21.80 -18.71 12.58
C ASP A 701 -21.51 -18.81 11.09
N VAL A 702 -20.29 -18.47 10.68
CA VAL A 702 -19.92 -18.44 9.27
C VAL A 702 -19.31 -19.78 8.86
N ILE A 703 -19.95 -20.41 7.89
CA ILE A 703 -19.49 -21.63 7.24
C ILE A 703 -18.83 -21.24 5.94
N ASP A 704 -17.51 -21.19 5.96
CA ASP A 704 -16.70 -20.84 4.81
C ASP A 704 -16.40 -22.08 3.97
N LEU A 705 -16.95 -22.15 2.76
CA LEU A 705 -16.70 -23.25 1.83
C LEU A 705 -15.39 -23.08 1.03
N GLY A 706 -14.69 -21.95 1.21
CA GLY A 706 -13.45 -21.68 0.50
C GLY A 706 -13.66 -21.00 -0.84
N LYS A 707 -12.75 -21.29 -1.77
CA LYS A 707 -12.71 -20.74 -3.13
C LYS A 707 -12.89 -21.83 -4.18
N ASP A 708 -13.20 -21.45 -5.42
CA ASP A 708 -13.46 -22.37 -6.55
C ASP A 708 -14.54 -23.40 -6.21
N VAL A 709 -15.61 -22.95 -5.54
CA VAL A 709 -16.63 -23.85 -4.99
C VAL A 709 -17.66 -24.22 -6.05
N ASP A 710 -17.85 -25.53 -6.26
CA ASP A 710 -18.83 -26.05 -7.21
C ASP A 710 -20.26 -25.65 -6.79
N PRO A 711 -21.11 -25.17 -7.73
CA PRO A 711 -22.50 -24.79 -7.43
C PRO A 711 -23.30 -25.84 -6.63
N GLN A 712 -23.11 -27.13 -6.94
CA GLN A 712 -23.79 -28.21 -6.23
C GLN A 712 -23.30 -28.35 -4.78
N ALA A 713 -22.00 -28.08 -4.52
CA ALA A 713 -21.45 -28.12 -3.17
C ALA A 713 -22.04 -27.01 -2.28
N VAL A 714 -22.26 -25.81 -2.84
CA VAL A 714 -22.92 -24.71 -2.13
C VAL A 714 -24.36 -25.09 -1.77
N VAL A 715 -25.12 -25.65 -2.72
CA VAL A 715 -26.50 -26.10 -2.49
C VAL A 715 -26.57 -27.22 -1.44
N GLN A 716 -25.65 -28.16 -1.54
CA GLN A 716 -25.60 -29.29 -0.57
C GLN A 716 -25.32 -28.77 0.84
N ALA A 717 -24.32 -27.91 1.00
CA ALA A 717 -23.99 -27.29 2.29
C ALA A 717 -25.18 -26.48 2.84
N ALA A 718 -25.88 -25.72 1.98
CA ALA A 718 -27.05 -24.92 2.37
C ALA A 718 -28.16 -25.81 2.94
N LYS A 719 -28.42 -26.97 2.34
CA LYS A 719 -29.42 -27.94 2.81
C LYS A 719 -28.98 -28.62 4.10
N GLU A 720 -27.74 -29.13 4.14
CA GLU A 720 -27.22 -29.87 5.31
C GLU A 720 -27.16 -29.00 6.57
N GLN A 721 -26.77 -27.73 6.41
CA GLN A 721 -26.64 -26.80 7.53
C GLN A 721 -27.91 -26.02 7.82
N ASN A 722 -28.94 -26.16 6.98
CA ASN A 722 -30.23 -25.49 7.10
C ASN A 722 -30.04 -23.96 7.25
N VAL A 723 -29.23 -23.34 6.37
CA VAL A 723 -28.96 -21.91 6.41
C VAL A 723 -30.03 -21.11 5.67
N ARG A 724 -30.27 -19.88 6.13
CA ARG A 724 -31.21 -18.93 5.51
C ARG A 724 -30.51 -17.89 4.64
N LEU A 725 -29.20 -17.77 4.72
CA LEU A 725 -28.40 -16.79 4.00
C LEU A 725 -27.13 -17.40 3.43
N VAL A 726 -26.88 -17.20 2.16
CA VAL A 726 -25.66 -17.58 1.43
C VAL A 726 -25.04 -16.32 0.82
N GLY A 727 -23.76 -16.12 1.04
CA GLY A 727 -22.97 -15.06 0.39
C GLY A 727 -22.02 -15.67 -0.65
N LEU A 728 -22.06 -15.09 -1.86
CA LEU A 728 -21.22 -15.49 -2.98
C LEU A 728 -20.30 -14.35 -3.37
N SER A 729 -19.02 -14.66 -3.64
CA SER A 729 -18.01 -13.69 -4.05
C SER A 729 -17.42 -14.05 -5.41
N ALA A 730 -17.20 -13.04 -6.27
CA ALA A 730 -16.45 -13.17 -7.51
C ALA A 730 -15.63 -11.89 -7.76
N LEU A 731 -14.36 -12.05 -8.13
CA LEU A 731 -13.46 -10.95 -8.46
C LEU A 731 -13.13 -10.87 -9.96
N MET A 732 -13.38 -11.96 -10.70
CA MET A 732 -13.14 -12.00 -12.13
C MET A 732 -14.47 -11.97 -12.90
N THR A 733 -14.53 -11.18 -13.96
CA THR A 733 -15.70 -11.11 -14.85
C THR A 733 -16.03 -12.46 -15.51
N THR A 734 -15.01 -13.31 -15.69
CA THR A 734 -15.14 -14.65 -16.26
C THR A 734 -15.86 -15.66 -15.36
N THR A 735 -15.87 -15.43 -14.05
CA THR A 735 -16.43 -16.37 -13.07
C THR A 735 -17.84 -16.00 -12.62
N VAL A 736 -18.31 -14.82 -12.99
CA VAL A 736 -19.64 -14.34 -12.62
C VAL A 736 -20.77 -15.20 -13.20
N VAL A 737 -20.54 -15.85 -14.34
CA VAL A 737 -21.49 -16.83 -14.91
C VAL A 737 -21.73 -18.01 -13.97
N ASN A 738 -20.69 -18.44 -13.24
CA ASN A 738 -20.84 -19.50 -12.24
C ASN A 738 -21.59 -19.00 -10.98
N MET A 739 -21.54 -17.70 -10.69
CA MET A 739 -22.38 -17.10 -9.65
C MET A 739 -23.85 -17.19 -10.02
N GLN A 740 -24.22 -16.84 -11.24
CA GLN A 740 -25.60 -16.97 -11.73
C GLN A 740 -26.07 -18.42 -11.63
N ALA A 741 -25.27 -19.37 -12.14
CA ALA A 741 -25.62 -20.80 -12.06
C ALA A 741 -25.84 -21.27 -10.61
N THR A 742 -25.03 -20.78 -9.67
CA THR A 742 -25.16 -21.08 -8.24
C THR A 742 -26.46 -20.52 -7.66
N ILE A 743 -26.79 -19.26 -7.99
CA ILE A 743 -28.03 -18.61 -7.55
C ILE A 743 -29.25 -19.35 -8.09
N GLU A 744 -29.28 -19.70 -9.38
CA GLU A 744 -30.37 -20.44 -9.98
C GLU A 744 -30.60 -21.80 -9.30
N LEU A 745 -29.54 -22.51 -8.97
CA LEU A 745 -29.60 -23.79 -8.27
C LEU A 745 -30.08 -23.63 -6.83
N LEU A 746 -29.59 -22.64 -6.10
CA LEU A 746 -30.02 -22.32 -4.74
C LEU A 746 -31.53 -22.01 -4.71
N LYS A 747 -32.00 -21.13 -5.60
CA LYS A 747 -33.42 -20.75 -5.70
C LYS A 747 -34.36 -21.90 -6.11
N LYS A 748 -33.86 -22.86 -6.91
CA LYS A 748 -34.63 -24.05 -7.28
C LYS A 748 -34.71 -25.09 -6.19
N GLN A 749 -33.75 -25.15 -5.28
CA GLN A 749 -33.58 -26.28 -4.37
C GLN A 749 -33.60 -25.89 -2.87
N THR A 750 -33.63 -24.62 -2.53
CA THR A 750 -33.63 -24.09 -1.16
C THR A 750 -34.46 -22.81 -1.09
N ASP A 751 -34.81 -22.39 0.13
CA ASP A 751 -35.45 -21.09 0.40
C ASP A 751 -34.45 -20.04 0.91
N CYS A 752 -33.14 -20.26 0.68
CA CYS A 752 -32.09 -19.34 1.12
C CYS A 752 -32.17 -18.02 0.37
N LYS A 753 -31.88 -16.93 1.08
CA LYS A 753 -31.53 -15.65 0.49
C LYS A 753 -30.10 -15.67 0.03
N VAL A 754 -29.81 -15.02 -1.09
CA VAL A 754 -28.46 -14.96 -1.67
C VAL A 754 -27.99 -13.51 -1.76
N MET A 755 -26.92 -13.21 -1.07
CA MET A 755 -26.17 -11.96 -1.25
C MET A 755 -24.94 -12.18 -2.11
N VAL A 756 -24.58 -11.19 -2.91
CA VAL A 756 -23.41 -11.23 -3.79
C VAL A 756 -22.52 -10.04 -3.57
N GLY A 757 -21.22 -10.22 -3.75
CA GLY A 757 -20.21 -9.17 -3.66
C GLY A 757 -18.98 -9.48 -4.48
N GLY A 758 -18.20 -8.44 -4.78
CA GLY A 758 -16.96 -8.54 -5.54
C GLY A 758 -16.73 -7.34 -6.45
N ALA A 759 -15.48 -6.99 -6.72
CA ALA A 759 -15.10 -5.76 -7.42
C ALA A 759 -15.62 -5.66 -8.88
N VAL A 760 -16.02 -6.78 -9.47
CA VAL A 760 -16.55 -6.83 -10.84
C VAL A 760 -18.08 -6.80 -10.92
N LEU A 761 -18.76 -6.69 -9.77
CA LEU A 761 -20.21 -6.70 -9.70
C LEU A 761 -20.76 -5.27 -9.60
N THR A 762 -21.92 -5.06 -10.19
CA THR A 762 -22.73 -3.86 -10.06
C THR A 762 -24.12 -4.24 -9.57
N GLN A 763 -24.91 -3.26 -9.07
CA GLN A 763 -26.29 -3.50 -8.65
C GLN A 763 -27.13 -4.06 -9.80
N ASP A 764 -27.02 -3.45 -11.00
CA ASP A 764 -27.80 -3.87 -12.17
C ASP A 764 -27.53 -5.34 -12.53
N TYR A 765 -26.26 -5.75 -12.43
CA TYR A 765 -25.89 -7.12 -12.71
C TYR A 765 -26.37 -8.11 -11.64
N ALA A 766 -26.27 -7.73 -10.37
CA ALA A 766 -26.79 -8.55 -9.28
C ALA A 766 -28.31 -8.79 -9.44
N ASP A 767 -29.03 -7.77 -9.88
CA ASP A 767 -30.46 -7.87 -10.17
C ASP A 767 -30.73 -8.79 -11.38
N GLU A 768 -29.92 -8.71 -12.45
CA GLU A 768 -30.02 -9.56 -13.64
C GLU A 768 -29.81 -11.05 -13.32
N ILE A 769 -28.80 -11.38 -12.52
CA ILE A 769 -28.54 -12.77 -12.09
C ILE A 769 -29.48 -13.25 -10.99
N GLY A 770 -30.35 -12.38 -10.53
CA GLY A 770 -31.39 -12.68 -9.56
C GLY A 770 -30.87 -12.83 -8.13
N ALA A 771 -29.81 -12.17 -7.74
CA ALA A 771 -29.39 -12.09 -6.33
C ALA A 771 -30.46 -11.37 -5.49
N ASP A 772 -30.56 -11.71 -4.21
CA ASP A 772 -31.49 -11.01 -3.30
C ASP A 772 -30.89 -9.71 -2.76
N PHE A 773 -29.55 -9.60 -2.82
CA PHE A 773 -28.85 -8.40 -2.37
C PHE A 773 -27.44 -8.31 -2.99
N TYR A 774 -27.07 -7.12 -3.44
CA TYR A 774 -25.71 -6.75 -3.80
C TYR A 774 -25.06 -5.99 -2.65
N SER A 775 -23.88 -6.43 -2.24
CA SER A 775 -23.08 -5.76 -1.23
C SER A 775 -21.93 -5.04 -1.91
N PRO A 776 -21.96 -3.70 -2.01
CA PRO A 776 -20.86 -2.92 -2.57
C PRO A 776 -19.62 -2.94 -1.66
N ASP A 777 -19.81 -3.22 -0.38
CA ASP A 777 -18.76 -3.32 0.63
C ASP A 777 -19.08 -4.39 1.68
N ALA A 778 -18.12 -4.67 2.54
CA ALA A 778 -18.25 -5.74 3.53
C ALA A 778 -19.28 -5.41 4.63
N MET A 779 -19.53 -4.12 4.94
CA MET A 779 -20.54 -3.70 5.91
C MET A 779 -21.96 -3.84 5.39
N GLY A 780 -22.18 -3.68 4.08
CA GLY A 780 -23.43 -4.00 3.41
C GLY A 780 -23.86 -5.45 3.67
N SER A 781 -22.89 -6.38 3.64
CA SER A 781 -23.13 -7.80 3.95
C SER A 781 -23.63 -8.01 5.38
N VAL A 782 -23.05 -7.29 6.36
CA VAL A 782 -23.47 -7.34 7.77
C VAL A 782 -24.89 -6.81 7.93
N SER A 783 -25.16 -5.64 7.36
CA SER A 783 -26.49 -5.01 7.41
C SER A 783 -27.59 -5.87 6.77
N TYR A 784 -27.24 -6.60 5.72
CA TYR A 784 -28.19 -7.53 5.09
C TYR A 784 -28.40 -8.80 5.93
N ALA A 785 -27.35 -9.34 6.52
CA ALA A 785 -27.45 -10.47 7.43
C ALA A 785 -28.35 -10.16 8.63
N GLU A 786 -28.26 -8.96 9.19
CA GLU A 786 -29.15 -8.51 10.27
C GLU A 786 -30.63 -8.45 9.83
N ARG A 787 -30.91 -7.98 8.61
CA ARG A 787 -32.29 -7.97 8.06
C ARG A 787 -32.86 -9.36 7.85
N VAL A 788 -32.02 -10.32 7.40
CA VAL A 788 -32.49 -11.68 7.06
C VAL A 788 -32.58 -12.57 8.30
N LEU A 789 -31.64 -12.44 9.23
CA LEU A 789 -31.48 -13.33 10.38
C LEU A 789 -31.89 -12.68 11.70
N GLY A 790 -31.88 -11.36 11.83
CA GLY A 790 -32.22 -10.61 13.05
C GLY A 790 -33.71 -10.51 13.37
N GLY A 791 -34.60 -11.00 12.51
CA GLY A 791 -36.06 -10.99 12.71
C GLY A 791 -36.62 -12.23 13.43
N ALA A 792 -35.81 -12.97 14.18
CA ALA A 792 -36.24 -14.14 14.95
C ALA A 792 -35.90 -13.96 16.46
N VAL A 793 -36.42 -12.92 17.10
CA VAL A 793 -36.56 -12.81 18.54
C VAL A 793 -38.02 -12.49 18.85
#